data_64c3e208bf2f188aea19c1a79e178433
#
_entry.id   64c3e208bf2f188aea19c1a79e178433
#
_cell.length_a   1.000
_cell.length_b   1.000
_cell.length_c   1.000
_cell.angle_alpha   90.00
_cell.angle_beta   90.00
_cell.angle_gamma   90.00
#
_symmetry.space_group_name_H-M   'P 1'
#
loop_
_entity.id
_entity.type
_entity.pdbx_description
1 polymer ?
#
loop_
_entity_poly.entity_id
_entity_poly.type
_entity_poly.pdbx_seq_one_letter_code
_entity_poly.pdbx_strand_id
1 'polypeptide(L)'
;MRFFDRLLYTATAFRRAILRNLDLIALLLLMVAICNFGLLTSDTPISRDTLNALDESWELDLVYKASHGIWSGRDFAFTYGPLWQYLASLLPRAGGMSTGAVFKFLYLFSYWASFVFAFLTGRLLLPAVEPWRRAVFLIALVVFWLPPDARSALALFCFAAYIRLVLSLPMEPTRLWWRGFCAAGLIAISFLMAGDSGALSGAGFAAVVSAGLILNWRHQARQLIHFALASMVCMLFWILAVNTWAGGPLHFQFWIWSAQIIAAYRWLMASTMAREAALRLVSTIVMCAAIFIGAWFARDPKSDRITMRPLFLLAGALFSGIALQKGVVRSGWGHLGECMLPAIALSGAILVGYRSAVRAYISEFTLLAAVGLTVFFSGPASLFGVEGVVNRVTWTPPPYPACPPDTYYLDQACFPRREYATFGVASEYIRTHSNPQGSIVVYPYENIFGLLSRRRVSSGVLQNYAIGGDDLTDLQISTIERDRPALGVYCSDDVVSWPVDGISNFQRTAPVWLYLQSHYVTEVEPATGVAILRRDESRPAKSQRTLHELWRASASSDSAYAKIDPAQWARFPADFLRLKIRTDYSPFWRILKPSAVFAVLQLADGSSKMARLAAEPDHLDEIWIYPWSEANLHNYFQPDPSRWRPAGPNLPAVTSVELRAEPLDRLSVSPRFIAIESIDGVELGLRSHLRSDWRF
;
A
#
# COMPACT_ATOMS: atom_id res chain seq x y z
N MET A 1 -58.75 12.00 28.33
CA MET A 1 -57.80 13.13 28.33
C MET A 1 -56.38 12.69 28.72
N ARG A 2 -56.10 12.18 29.90
CA ARG A 2 -54.73 11.79 30.39
C ARG A 2 -54.00 10.77 29.49
N PHE A 3 -54.68 9.89 28.76
CA PHE A 3 -54.04 8.91 27.83
C PHE A 3 -53.50 9.58 26.57
N PHE A 4 -54.24 10.48 25.95
CA PHE A 4 -53.83 11.24 24.77
C PHE A 4 -52.65 12.18 25.09
N ASP A 5 -52.65 12.81 26.28
CA ASP A 5 -51.59 13.68 26.71
C ASP A 5 -50.25 12.90 26.92
N ARG A 6 -50.33 11.68 27.45
CA ARG A 6 -49.18 10.79 27.55
C ARG A 6 -48.66 10.33 26.18
N LEU A 7 -49.55 10.02 25.27
CA LEU A 7 -49.18 9.62 23.89
C LEU A 7 -48.51 10.76 23.13
N LEU A 8 -49.05 11.99 23.26
CA LEU A 8 -48.43 13.19 22.68
C LEU A 8 -47.08 13.51 23.29
N TYR A 9 -46.95 13.36 24.59
CA TYR A 9 -45.66 13.55 25.32
C TYR A 9 -44.62 12.53 24.90
N THR A 10 -44.98 11.24 24.82
CA THR A 10 -44.10 10.18 24.32
C THR A 10 -43.73 10.39 22.85
N ALA A 11 -44.65 10.76 21.99
CA ALA A 11 -44.38 11.05 20.59
C ALA A 11 -43.43 12.26 20.43
N THR A 12 -43.61 13.30 21.22
CA THR A 12 -42.73 14.47 21.19
C THR A 12 -41.34 14.17 21.77
N ALA A 13 -41.26 13.37 22.84
CA ALA A 13 -39.99 12.91 23.41
C ALA A 13 -39.24 12.00 22.40
N PHE A 14 -39.92 11.08 21.76
CA PHE A 14 -39.36 10.20 20.73
C PHE A 14 -38.87 11.00 19.53
N ARG A 15 -39.68 11.95 19.01
CA ARG A 15 -39.26 12.87 17.93
C ARG A 15 -38.00 13.65 18.30
N ARG A 16 -37.91 14.17 19.54
CA ARG A 16 -36.72 14.88 20.00
C ARG A 16 -35.52 13.96 20.10
N ALA A 17 -35.67 12.71 20.53
CA ALA A 17 -34.60 11.73 20.60
C ALA A 17 -34.07 11.37 19.19
N ILE A 18 -34.96 11.16 18.23
CA ILE A 18 -34.60 10.96 16.81
C ILE A 18 -33.81 12.16 16.28
N LEU A 19 -34.37 13.38 16.42
CA LEU A 19 -33.73 14.59 15.90
C LEU A 19 -32.36 14.87 16.53
N ARG A 20 -32.16 14.49 17.81
CA ARG A 20 -30.86 14.62 18.50
C ARG A 20 -29.81 13.63 18.04
N ASN A 21 -30.21 12.51 17.44
CA ASN A 21 -29.33 11.43 17.03
C ASN A 21 -29.39 11.12 15.52
N LEU A 22 -29.83 12.06 14.70
CA LEU A 22 -29.95 11.85 13.26
C LEU A 22 -28.64 11.43 12.59
N ASP A 23 -27.52 11.93 13.07
CA ASP A 23 -26.19 11.53 12.61
C ASP A 23 -25.87 10.07 12.95
N LEU A 24 -26.26 9.59 14.12
CA LEU A 24 -26.13 8.18 14.51
C LEU A 24 -27.08 7.29 13.70
N ILE A 25 -28.32 7.76 13.48
CA ILE A 25 -29.29 7.04 12.65
C ILE A 25 -28.80 6.93 11.22
N ALA A 26 -28.22 8.01 10.66
CA ALA A 26 -27.62 7.99 9.33
C ALA A 26 -26.46 6.98 9.26
N LEU A 27 -25.60 6.93 10.29
CA LEU A 27 -24.52 5.92 10.37
C LEU A 27 -25.10 4.50 10.34
N LEU A 28 -26.08 4.22 11.18
CA LEU A 28 -26.69 2.88 11.27
C LEU A 28 -27.37 2.49 9.94
N LEU A 29 -28.09 3.41 9.32
CA LEU A 29 -28.71 3.17 8.02
C LEU A 29 -27.67 2.92 6.92
N LEU A 30 -26.56 3.66 6.90
CA LEU A 30 -25.47 3.42 5.96
C LEU A 30 -24.81 2.05 6.21
N MET A 31 -24.56 1.70 7.46
CA MET A 31 -24.03 0.39 7.79
C MET A 31 -24.96 -0.75 7.38
N VAL A 32 -26.27 -0.61 7.60
CA VAL A 32 -27.27 -1.60 7.17
C VAL A 32 -27.38 -1.64 5.65
N ALA A 33 -27.46 -0.49 4.98
CA ALA A 33 -27.56 -0.43 3.52
C ALA A 33 -26.38 -1.09 2.80
N ILE A 34 -25.19 -0.96 3.38
CA ILE A 34 -23.97 -1.59 2.84
C ILE A 34 -23.83 -3.04 3.30
N CYS A 35 -24.40 -3.37 4.45
CA CYS A 35 -24.34 -4.70 5.01
C CYS A 35 -25.00 -5.74 4.15
N ASN A 36 -25.87 -5.39 3.24
CA ASN A 36 -26.67 -6.38 2.52
C ASN A 36 -26.58 -7.76 3.21
N PHE A 37 -27.44 -8.00 4.23
CA PHE A 37 -27.36 -9.22 5.07
C PHE A 37 -27.36 -10.50 4.23
N GLY A 38 -27.92 -10.43 3.02
CA GLY A 38 -27.81 -11.48 2.03
C GLY A 38 -26.35 -11.82 1.63
N LEU A 39 -25.43 -10.85 1.70
CA LEU A 39 -24.00 -11.15 1.44
C LEU A 39 -23.38 -12.04 2.50
N LEU A 40 -23.71 -11.83 3.78
CA LEU A 40 -23.16 -12.65 4.87
C LEU A 40 -23.80 -14.02 4.97
N THR A 41 -25.07 -14.14 4.56
CA THR A 41 -25.88 -15.36 4.70
C THR A 41 -26.02 -16.16 3.42
N SER A 42 -25.73 -15.57 2.25
CA SER A 42 -25.83 -16.29 0.99
C SER A 42 -24.59 -17.14 0.75
N ASP A 43 -24.81 -18.37 0.34
CA ASP A 43 -23.78 -19.25 -0.21
C ASP A 43 -23.33 -18.78 -1.61
N THR A 44 -23.91 -17.71 -2.13
CA THR A 44 -23.49 -17.10 -3.39
C THR A 44 -22.07 -16.58 -3.26
N PRO A 45 -21.19 -17.02 -4.16
CA PRO A 45 -19.84 -16.54 -4.20
C PRO A 45 -19.83 -15.03 -4.45
N ILE A 46 -18.91 -14.33 -3.83
CA ILE A 46 -18.58 -12.99 -4.30
C ILE A 46 -17.71 -13.15 -5.53
N SER A 47 -18.28 -12.82 -6.65
CA SER A 47 -17.50 -12.40 -7.79
C SER A 47 -17.16 -10.92 -7.57
N ARG A 48 -16.06 -10.62 -6.94
CA ARG A 48 -15.25 -9.52 -7.45
C ARG A 48 -14.63 -10.06 -8.71
N ASP A 49 -14.45 -9.22 -9.74
CA ASP A 49 -13.74 -9.59 -10.95
C ASP A 49 -12.49 -10.38 -10.56
N THR A 50 -12.60 -11.68 -10.49
CA THR A 50 -11.57 -12.65 -10.16
C THR A 50 -10.78 -12.35 -8.89
N LEU A 51 -10.59 -13.30 -8.01
CA LEU A 51 -9.60 -13.19 -6.95
C LEU A 51 -8.27 -12.82 -7.60
N ASN A 52 -7.94 -11.54 -7.52
CA ASN A 52 -6.71 -11.03 -8.08
C ASN A 52 -5.55 -11.70 -7.33
N ALA A 53 -4.68 -12.36 -8.05
CA ALA A 53 -3.52 -13.04 -7.49
C ALA A 53 -2.57 -12.08 -6.74
N LEU A 54 -2.70 -10.77 -6.95
CA LEU A 54 -1.90 -9.75 -6.27
C LEU A 54 -2.55 -9.30 -4.96
N ASP A 55 -3.60 -8.46 -5.02
CA ASP A 55 -4.09 -7.75 -3.82
C ASP A 55 -4.91 -8.64 -2.89
N GLU A 56 -5.88 -9.36 -3.39
CA GLU A 56 -6.70 -10.27 -2.58
C GLU A 56 -5.88 -11.42 -1.99
N SER A 57 -4.84 -11.84 -2.68
CA SER A 57 -3.94 -12.91 -2.26
C SER A 57 -3.26 -12.61 -0.92
N TRP A 58 -2.67 -11.43 -0.76
CA TRP A 58 -2.01 -11.07 0.50
C TRP A 58 -3.02 -10.66 1.59
N GLU A 59 -4.19 -10.08 1.24
CA GLU A 59 -5.23 -9.77 2.23
C GLU A 59 -5.73 -11.03 2.94
N LEU A 60 -5.99 -12.07 2.18
CA LEU A 60 -6.43 -13.36 2.71
C LEU A 60 -5.31 -14.07 3.49
N ASP A 61 -4.06 -14.01 3.01
CA ASP A 61 -2.91 -14.57 3.72
C ASP A 61 -2.67 -13.91 5.08
N LEU A 62 -2.90 -12.58 5.20
CA LEU A 62 -2.85 -11.90 6.50
C LEU A 62 -3.80 -12.51 7.53
N VAL A 63 -5.04 -12.78 7.11
CA VAL A 63 -6.03 -13.40 8.00
C VAL A 63 -5.65 -14.85 8.33
N TYR A 64 -5.18 -15.59 7.35
CA TYR A 64 -4.69 -16.95 7.54
C TYR A 64 -3.49 -17.00 8.50
N LYS A 65 -2.51 -16.14 8.33
CA LYS A 65 -1.37 -15.99 9.25
C LYS A 65 -1.83 -15.66 10.68
N ALA A 66 -2.77 -14.74 10.84
CA ALA A 66 -3.30 -14.38 12.16
C ALA A 66 -3.96 -15.58 12.85
N SER A 67 -4.66 -16.45 12.12
CA SER A 67 -5.25 -17.67 12.69
C SER A 67 -4.21 -18.66 13.19
N HIS A 68 -2.97 -18.56 12.72
CA HIS A 68 -1.83 -19.36 13.16
C HIS A 68 -0.90 -18.64 14.14
N GLY A 69 -1.32 -17.47 14.67
CA GLY A 69 -0.54 -16.68 15.63
C GLY A 69 0.68 -15.96 15.04
N ILE A 70 0.74 -15.78 13.72
CA ILE A 70 1.81 -15.11 13.00
C ILE A 70 1.38 -13.66 12.70
N TRP A 71 2.15 -12.70 13.17
CA TRP A 71 1.73 -11.30 13.23
C TRP A 71 2.63 -10.39 12.41
N SER A 72 2.01 -9.50 11.65
CA SER A 72 2.69 -8.41 10.97
C SER A 72 3.45 -7.54 11.98
N GLY A 73 4.67 -7.16 11.63
CA GLY A 73 5.53 -6.32 12.46
C GLY A 73 6.28 -7.07 13.57
N ARG A 74 5.96 -8.35 13.81
CA ARG A 74 6.69 -9.25 14.71
C ARG A 74 7.36 -10.39 13.96
N ASP A 75 6.60 -11.09 13.15
CA ASP A 75 7.05 -12.31 12.48
C ASP A 75 7.40 -12.09 11.00
N PHE A 76 6.86 -11.03 10.40
CA PHE A 76 7.13 -10.62 9.02
C PHE A 76 6.90 -9.12 8.82
N ALA A 77 7.50 -8.56 7.80
CA ALA A 77 7.34 -7.16 7.41
C ALA A 77 6.14 -6.98 6.47
N PHE A 78 5.30 -5.99 6.76
CA PHE A 78 4.18 -5.58 5.92
C PHE A 78 3.72 -4.16 6.23
N THR A 79 2.95 -3.55 5.30
CA THR A 79 2.42 -2.20 5.46
C THR A 79 1.23 -2.12 6.42
N TYR A 80 0.42 -3.19 6.54
CA TYR A 80 -0.64 -3.27 7.53
C TYR A 80 -0.09 -3.78 8.85
N GLY A 81 -0.50 -3.10 9.92
CA GLY A 81 -0.04 -3.44 11.26
C GLY A 81 -0.83 -4.58 11.90
N PRO A 82 -0.35 -5.05 13.07
CA PRO A 82 -0.96 -6.17 13.77
C PRO A 82 -2.38 -5.90 14.27
N LEU A 83 -2.74 -4.65 14.54
CA LEU A 83 -4.09 -4.32 14.99
C LEU A 83 -5.11 -4.53 13.85
N TRP A 84 -4.78 -4.12 12.63
CA TRP A 84 -5.63 -4.39 11.47
C TRP A 84 -5.80 -5.91 11.29
N GLN A 85 -4.70 -6.64 11.31
CA GLN A 85 -4.70 -8.09 11.16
C GLN A 85 -5.53 -8.79 12.26
N TYR A 86 -5.42 -8.33 13.51
CA TYR A 86 -6.21 -8.84 14.62
C TYR A 86 -7.70 -8.60 14.41
N LEU A 87 -8.10 -7.37 14.10
CA LEU A 87 -9.50 -7.00 13.90
C LEU A 87 -10.11 -7.73 12.70
N ALA A 88 -9.38 -7.80 11.57
CA ALA A 88 -9.80 -8.49 10.37
C ALA A 88 -9.96 -10.00 10.57
N SER A 89 -9.24 -10.60 11.51
CA SER A 89 -9.28 -12.03 11.82
C SER A 89 -10.25 -12.43 12.93
N LEU A 90 -10.94 -11.49 13.58
CA LEU A 90 -11.80 -11.80 14.72
C LEU A 90 -12.92 -12.81 14.39
N LEU A 91 -13.69 -12.55 13.35
CA LEU A 91 -14.77 -13.45 12.92
C LEU A 91 -14.26 -14.75 12.30
N PRO A 92 -13.29 -14.69 11.35
CA PRO A 92 -12.70 -15.90 10.79
C PRO A 92 -12.16 -16.88 11.85
N ARG A 93 -11.58 -16.39 12.94
CA ARG A 93 -11.11 -17.26 14.04
C ARG A 93 -12.22 -17.97 14.77
N ALA A 94 -13.36 -17.31 14.94
CA ALA A 94 -14.45 -17.84 15.73
C ALA A 94 -15.24 -18.95 15.05
N GLY A 95 -15.14 -19.11 13.70
CA GLY A 95 -16.11 -19.90 13.00
C GLY A 95 -15.64 -20.83 11.88
N GLY A 96 -14.34 -21.04 11.64
CA GLY A 96 -13.88 -21.91 10.54
C GLY A 96 -14.44 -21.49 9.17
N MET A 97 -14.48 -20.17 8.93
CA MET A 97 -15.11 -19.59 7.74
C MET A 97 -14.41 -19.99 6.45
N SER A 98 -15.18 -20.14 5.38
CA SER A 98 -14.67 -20.34 4.03
C SER A 98 -13.88 -19.11 3.54
N THR A 99 -13.04 -19.28 2.54
CA THR A 99 -12.29 -18.19 1.88
C THR A 99 -13.20 -17.07 1.41
N GLY A 100 -14.32 -17.41 0.77
CA GLY A 100 -15.30 -16.41 0.32
C GLY A 100 -15.94 -15.64 1.46
N ALA A 101 -16.24 -16.30 2.58
CA ALA A 101 -16.80 -15.65 3.76
C ALA A 101 -15.78 -14.71 4.44
N VAL A 102 -14.50 -15.11 4.52
CA VAL A 102 -13.41 -14.23 5.01
C VAL A 102 -13.31 -12.97 4.15
N PHE A 103 -13.33 -13.13 2.85
CA PHE A 103 -13.24 -12.01 1.92
C PHE A 103 -14.44 -11.05 2.07
N LYS A 104 -15.66 -11.58 2.18
CA LYS A 104 -16.88 -10.81 2.46
C LYS A 104 -16.74 -9.99 3.75
N PHE A 105 -16.24 -10.64 4.78
CA PHE A 105 -16.03 -9.99 6.06
C PHE A 105 -15.01 -8.85 5.99
N LEU A 106 -13.87 -9.05 5.32
CA LEU A 106 -12.86 -8.02 5.14
C LEU A 106 -13.41 -6.78 4.43
N TYR A 107 -14.18 -7.01 3.37
CA TYR A 107 -14.85 -5.94 2.65
C TYR A 107 -15.78 -5.14 3.57
N LEU A 108 -16.69 -5.82 4.29
CA LEU A 108 -17.62 -5.18 5.22
C LEU A 108 -16.91 -4.46 6.36
N PHE A 109 -15.88 -5.08 6.92
CA PHE A 109 -15.07 -4.50 7.99
C PHE A 109 -14.43 -3.18 7.56
N SER A 110 -13.85 -3.13 6.37
CA SER A 110 -13.24 -1.91 5.84
C SER A 110 -14.26 -0.78 5.69
N TYR A 111 -15.44 -1.08 5.16
CA TYR A 111 -16.51 -0.08 5.04
C TYR A 111 -17.04 0.40 6.40
N TRP A 112 -17.31 -0.52 7.31
CA TRP A 112 -17.85 -0.15 8.62
C TRP A 112 -16.87 0.67 9.43
N ALA A 113 -15.61 0.26 9.47
CA ALA A 113 -14.57 1.02 10.15
C ALA A 113 -14.47 2.45 9.56
N SER A 114 -14.51 2.58 8.24
CA SER A 114 -14.49 3.88 7.56
C SER A 114 -15.66 4.76 7.96
N PHE A 115 -16.85 4.22 8.01
CA PHE A 115 -18.07 4.99 8.39
C PHE A 115 -18.05 5.41 9.86
N VAL A 116 -17.60 4.52 10.73
CA VAL A 116 -17.47 4.85 12.15
C VAL A 116 -16.45 5.99 12.34
N PHE A 117 -15.29 5.91 11.70
CA PHE A 117 -14.31 7.00 11.78
C PHE A 117 -14.80 8.30 11.13
N ALA A 118 -15.50 8.24 10.00
CA ALA A 118 -16.12 9.41 9.39
C ALA A 118 -17.18 10.07 10.30
N PHE A 119 -18.01 9.27 10.94
CA PHE A 119 -19.00 9.73 11.92
C PHE A 119 -18.34 10.40 13.13
N LEU A 120 -17.33 9.77 13.71
CA LEU A 120 -16.57 10.34 14.83
C LEU A 120 -15.85 11.62 14.43
N THR A 121 -15.30 11.68 13.23
CA THR A 121 -14.71 12.89 12.64
C THR A 121 -15.73 14.02 12.58
N GLY A 122 -16.92 13.75 12.04
CA GLY A 122 -18.01 14.73 11.98
C GLY A 122 -18.39 15.27 13.37
N ARG A 123 -18.48 14.41 14.38
CA ARG A 123 -18.76 14.84 15.76
C ARG A 123 -17.65 15.69 16.37
N LEU A 124 -16.41 15.39 16.07
CA LEU A 124 -15.27 16.17 16.56
C LEU A 124 -15.16 17.53 15.84
N LEU A 125 -15.32 17.56 14.53
CA LEU A 125 -15.19 18.81 13.77
C LEU A 125 -16.41 19.71 13.87
N LEU A 126 -17.62 19.16 14.00
CA LEU A 126 -18.90 19.86 13.94
C LEU A 126 -19.73 19.68 15.23
N PRO A 127 -19.19 19.94 16.45
CA PRO A 127 -19.89 19.64 17.69
C PRO A 127 -21.08 20.55 17.97
N ALA A 128 -21.01 21.80 17.52
CA ALA A 128 -22.06 22.81 17.72
C ALA A 128 -23.09 22.84 16.57
N VAL A 129 -22.91 21.96 15.56
CA VAL A 129 -23.79 21.89 14.39
C VAL A 129 -24.93 20.91 14.68
N GLU A 130 -26.10 21.20 14.14
CA GLU A 130 -27.28 20.36 14.30
C GLU A 130 -27.02 18.92 13.76
N PRO A 131 -27.58 17.88 14.42
CA PRO A 131 -27.34 16.49 14.05
C PRO A 131 -27.67 16.16 12.58
N TRP A 132 -28.71 16.79 12.02
CA TRP A 132 -29.07 16.58 10.60
C TRP A 132 -27.98 17.05 9.64
N ARG A 133 -27.27 18.14 9.97
CA ARG A 133 -26.14 18.63 9.15
C ARG A 133 -24.95 17.70 9.25
N ARG A 134 -24.68 17.14 10.45
CA ARG A 134 -23.64 16.10 10.58
C ARG A 134 -24.02 14.85 9.80
N ALA A 135 -25.32 14.49 9.77
CA ALA A 135 -25.79 13.40 8.91
C ALA A 135 -25.55 13.68 7.42
N VAL A 136 -25.85 14.90 6.95
CA VAL A 136 -25.53 15.33 5.57
C VAL A 136 -24.03 15.27 5.30
N PHE A 137 -23.21 15.74 6.24
CA PHE A 137 -21.74 15.63 6.12
C PHE A 137 -21.28 14.18 5.98
N LEU A 138 -21.79 13.28 6.83
CA LEU A 138 -21.46 11.85 6.79
C LEU A 138 -21.88 11.22 5.45
N ILE A 139 -23.10 11.48 5.00
CA ILE A 139 -23.61 10.96 3.72
C ILE A 139 -22.75 11.50 2.57
N ALA A 140 -22.48 12.80 2.55
CA ALA A 140 -21.65 13.40 1.50
C ALA A 140 -20.24 12.80 1.48
N LEU A 141 -19.63 12.59 2.65
CA LEU A 141 -18.30 11.98 2.75
C LEU A 141 -18.29 10.54 2.21
N VAL A 142 -19.33 9.77 2.52
CA VAL A 142 -19.49 8.39 2.02
C VAL A 142 -19.73 8.34 0.51
N VAL A 143 -20.55 9.26 -0.01
CA VAL A 143 -20.89 9.32 -1.44
C VAL A 143 -19.71 9.77 -2.29
N PHE A 144 -18.98 10.79 -1.86
CA PHE A 144 -17.85 11.34 -2.61
C PHE A 144 -16.53 10.65 -2.34
N TRP A 145 -16.45 9.84 -1.30
CA TRP A 145 -15.27 9.10 -0.93
C TRP A 145 -15.31 7.68 -1.51
N LEU A 146 -14.44 7.46 -2.48
CA LEU A 146 -14.34 6.21 -3.21
C LEU A 146 -12.90 5.69 -3.21
N PRO A 147 -12.70 4.39 -3.05
CA PRO A 147 -13.43 3.48 -2.19
C PRO A 147 -13.20 3.83 -0.72
N PRO A 148 -14.07 3.44 0.20
CA PRO A 148 -13.84 3.70 1.62
C PRO A 148 -12.61 2.94 2.09
N ASP A 149 -11.64 3.70 2.59
CA ASP A 149 -10.39 3.19 3.15
C ASP A 149 -10.34 3.49 4.65
N ALA A 150 -10.42 2.42 5.44
CA ALA A 150 -10.40 2.52 6.90
C ALA A 150 -9.14 3.22 7.44
N ARG A 151 -8.01 3.09 6.75
CA ARG A 151 -6.73 3.69 7.14
C ARG A 151 -6.76 5.21 7.01
N SER A 152 -7.22 5.70 5.87
CA SER A 152 -7.35 7.14 5.61
C SER A 152 -8.41 7.77 6.50
N ALA A 153 -9.52 7.05 6.76
CA ALA A 153 -10.56 7.49 7.67
C ALA A 153 -10.07 7.61 9.11
N LEU A 154 -9.26 6.66 9.58
CA LEU A 154 -8.61 6.71 10.88
C LEU A 154 -7.67 7.92 10.99
N ALA A 155 -6.84 8.16 9.97
CA ALA A 155 -5.93 9.31 9.96
C ALA A 155 -6.70 10.64 10.02
N LEU A 156 -7.83 10.75 9.32
CA LEU A 156 -8.72 11.91 9.38
C LEU A 156 -9.37 12.08 10.76
N PHE A 157 -9.81 10.99 11.38
CA PHE A 157 -10.33 10.99 12.75
C PHE A 157 -9.26 11.47 13.74
N CYS A 158 -8.03 10.97 13.63
CA CYS A 158 -6.91 11.40 14.46
C CYS A 158 -6.63 12.90 14.29
N PHE A 159 -6.62 13.38 13.04
CA PHE A 159 -6.49 14.81 12.75
C PHE A 159 -7.56 15.65 13.44
N ALA A 160 -8.83 15.24 13.37
CA ALA A 160 -9.94 15.91 14.06
C ALA A 160 -9.77 15.91 15.59
N ALA A 161 -9.27 14.79 16.15
CA ALA A 161 -8.97 14.68 17.58
C ALA A 161 -7.84 15.62 18.00
N TYR A 162 -6.76 15.76 17.20
CA TYR A 162 -5.67 16.68 17.50
C TYR A 162 -6.13 18.14 17.51
N ILE A 163 -7.01 18.53 16.60
CA ILE A 163 -7.63 19.87 16.62
C ILE A 163 -8.32 20.10 17.96
N ARG A 164 -9.09 19.12 18.46
CA ARG A 164 -9.77 19.23 19.74
C ARG A 164 -8.82 19.32 20.93
N LEU A 165 -7.75 18.53 20.90
CA LEU A 165 -6.72 18.59 21.95
C LEU A 165 -6.07 19.97 22.01
N VAL A 166 -5.75 20.58 20.86
CA VAL A 166 -5.13 21.91 20.78
C VAL A 166 -6.10 23.04 21.18
N LEU A 167 -7.35 23.00 20.71
CA LEU A 167 -8.35 24.02 21.06
C LEU A 167 -8.65 24.13 22.56
N SER A 168 -8.34 23.12 23.30
CA SER A 168 -8.59 23.09 24.72
C SER A 168 -7.40 23.54 25.57
N LEU A 169 -6.32 24.06 24.96
CA LEU A 169 -5.27 24.82 25.62
C LEU A 169 -5.80 26.25 25.96
N PRO A 170 -5.42 26.91 27.07
CA PRO A 170 -4.41 26.60 28.07
C PRO A 170 -4.84 25.61 29.14
N MET A 171 -3.88 24.91 29.75
CA MET A 171 -4.13 23.83 30.69
C MET A 171 -3.12 23.73 31.81
N GLU A 172 -3.56 23.10 32.89
CA GLU A 172 -2.69 22.61 33.97
C GLU A 172 -1.66 21.59 33.43
N PRO A 173 -0.42 21.55 33.97
CA PRO A 173 0.63 20.66 33.48
C PRO A 173 0.24 19.18 33.44
N THR A 174 -0.47 18.70 34.45
CA THR A 174 -0.93 17.29 34.53
C THR A 174 -1.86 16.93 33.38
N ARG A 175 -2.79 17.81 33.04
CA ARG A 175 -3.72 17.63 31.92
C ARG A 175 -3.01 17.74 30.58
N LEU A 176 -1.94 18.52 30.48
CA LEU A 176 -1.12 18.64 29.29
C LEU A 176 -0.42 17.31 28.96
N TRP A 177 0.18 16.66 29.98
CA TRP A 177 0.81 15.35 29.83
C TRP A 177 -0.19 14.28 29.41
N TRP A 178 -1.37 14.23 30.03
CA TRP A 178 -2.41 13.27 29.65
C TRP A 178 -2.84 13.45 28.19
N ARG A 179 -2.95 14.67 27.70
CA ARG A 179 -3.27 14.92 26.29
C ARG A 179 -2.13 14.58 25.35
N GLY A 180 -0.90 14.85 25.75
CA GLY A 180 0.27 14.38 25.02
C GLY A 180 0.27 12.86 24.88
N PHE A 181 -0.06 12.17 25.97
CA PHE A 181 -0.22 10.71 25.96
C PHE A 181 -1.33 10.24 25.00
N CYS A 182 -2.49 10.89 25.01
CA CYS A 182 -3.57 10.57 24.07
C CYS A 182 -3.17 10.84 22.60
N ALA A 183 -2.51 11.97 22.33
CA ALA A 183 -2.05 12.31 20.98
C ALA A 183 -1.03 11.27 20.48
N ALA A 184 -0.06 10.92 21.30
CA ALA A 184 0.92 9.89 20.98
C ALA A 184 0.27 8.51 20.79
N GLY A 185 -0.72 8.17 21.62
CA GLY A 185 -1.49 6.93 21.49
C GLY A 185 -2.26 6.83 20.18
N LEU A 186 -2.86 7.91 19.72
CA LEU A 186 -3.53 7.95 18.41
C LEU A 186 -2.55 7.70 17.26
N ILE A 187 -1.34 8.27 17.30
CA ILE A 187 -0.29 8.00 16.32
C ILE A 187 0.10 6.52 16.36
N ALA A 188 0.38 5.99 17.55
CA ALA A 188 0.78 4.60 17.75
C ALA A 188 -0.31 3.61 17.27
N ILE A 189 -1.57 3.83 17.63
CA ILE A 189 -2.71 3.01 17.17
C ILE A 189 -2.82 3.06 15.64
N SER A 190 -2.61 4.24 15.04
CA SER A 190 -2.63 4.37 13.58
C SER A 190 -1.50 3.57 12.93
N PHE A 191 -0.29 3.55 13.50
CA PHE A 191 0.80 2.68 13.04
C PHE A 191 0.47 1.19 13.21
N LEU A 192 -0.16 0.82 14.31
CA LEU A 192 -0.59 -0.56 14.54
C LEU A 192 -1.71 -0.99 13.56
N MET A 193 -2.48 -0.03 13.04
CA MET A 193 -3.43 -0.31 11.93
C MET A 193 -2.70 -0.45 10.60
N ALA A 194 -1.90 0.55 10.23
CA ALA A 194 -1.07 0.51 9.01
C ALA A 194 0.04 1.56 9.09
N GLY A 195 1.22 1.26 8.55
CA GLY A 195 2.37 2.16 8.58
C GLY A 195 2.10 3.51 7.91
N ASP A 196 1.42 3.52 6.77
CA ASP A 196 1.02 4.74 6.06
C ASP A 196 -0.04 5.56 6.83
N SER A 197 -0.97 4.89 7.51
CA SER A 197 -1.96 5.52 8.38
C SER A 197 -1.28 6.22 9.58
N GLY A 198 -0.29 5.56 10.17
CA GLY A 198 0.53 6.13 11.23
C GLY A 198 1.32 7.36 10.78
N ALA A 199 1.94 7.28 9.60
CA ALA A 199 2.65 8.41 9.00
C ALA A 199 1.72 9.60 8.74
N LEU A 200 0.53 9.35 8.17
CA LEU A 200 -0.49 10.37 7.95
C LEU A 200 -1.03 10.96 9.28
N SER A 201 -1.24 10.12 10.30
CA SER A 201 -1.66 10.58 11.63
C SER A 201 -0.61 11.50 12.26
N GLY A 202 0.68 11.12 12.17
CA GLY A 202 1.80 11.97 12.61
C GLY A 202 1.88 13.29 11.84
N ALA A 203 1.68 13.25 10.54
CA ALA A 203 1.61 14.45 9.69
C ALA A 203 0.43 15.34 10.08
N GLY A 204 -0.74 14.76 10.36
CA GLY A 204 -1.91 15.49 10.87
C GLY A 204 -1.63 16.18 12.21
N PHE A 205 -0.95 15.49 13.12
CA PHE A 205 -0.50 16.08 14.38
C PHE A 205 0.44 17.29 14.15
N ALA A 206 1.47 17.10 13.32
CA ALA A 206 2.41 18.16 12.98
C ALA A 206 1.72 19.36 12.32
N ALA A 207 0.77 19.10 11.40
CA ALA A 207 -0.01 20.15 10.76
C ALA A 207 -0.84 20.97 11.76
N VAL A 208 -1.48 20.32 12.74
CA VAL A 208 -2.29 21.00 13.76
C VAL A 208 -1.43 21.84 14.69
N VAL A 209 -0.29 21.30 15.15
CA VAL A 209 0.66 22.05 16.00
C VAL A 209 1.24 23.25 15.25
N SER A 210 1.70 23.04 14.01
CA SER A 210 2.25 24.11 13.16
C SER A 210 1.22 25.20 12.88
N ALA A 211 -0.01 24.84 12.54
CA ALA A 211 -1.09 25.79 12.36
C ALA A 211 -1.38 26.59 13.62
N GLY A 212 -1.39 25.95 14.78
CA GLY A 212 -1.56 26.60 16.07
C GLY A 212 -0.43 27.60 16.37
N LEU A 213 0.81 27.23 16.10
CA LEU A 213 1.97 28.11 16.23
C LEU A 213 1.88 29.31 15.29
N ILE A 214 1.55 29.11 14.02
CA ILE A 214 1.41 30.21 13.03
C ILE A 214 0.31 31.18 13.44
N LEU A 215 -0.83 30.65 13.91
CA LEU A 215 -1.99 31.47 14.24
C LEU A 215 -1.80 32.28 15.56
N ASN A 216 -1.10 31.71 16.52
CA ASN A 216 -1.02 32.33 17.86
C ASN A 216 0.36 32.20 18.51
N TRP A 217 1.41 32.51 17.74
CA TRP A 217 2.80 32.45 18.19
C TRP A 217 3.05 33.24 19.48
N ARG A 218 2.43 34.45 19.60
CA ARG A 218 2.72 35.38 20.71
C ARG A 218 2.15 34.90 22.05
N HIS A 219 0.99 34.25 22.05
CA HIS A 219 0.24 33.99 23.29
C HIS A 219 0.26 32.53 23.74
N GLN A 220 0.25 31.57 22.80
CA GLN A 220 0.12 30.14 23.13
C GLN A 220 1.29 29.26 22.65
N ALA A 221 2.32 29.84 22.03
CA ALA A 221 3.45 29.09 21.50
C ALA A 221 4.10 28.19 22.55
N ARG A 222 4.32 28.71 23.76
CA ARG A 222 4.92 27.94 24.87
C ARG A 222 4.09 26.68 25.20
N GLN A 223 2.79 26.80 25.26
CA GLN A 223 1.90 25.66 25.59
C GLN A 223 1.83 24.67 24.44
N LEU A 224 1.80 25.11 23.18
CA LEU A 224 1.85 24.25 22.01
C LEU A 224 3.18 23.48 21.91
N ILE A 225 4.29 24.16 22.19
CA ILE A 225 5.61 23.51 22.25
C ILE A 225 5.65 22.48 23.39
N HIS A 226 5.17 22.83 24.60
CA HIS A 226 5.10 21.88 25.70
C HIS A 226 4.19 20.69 25.37
N PHE A 227 3.05 20.92 24.70
CA PHE A 227 2.16 19.86 24.26
C PHE A 227 2.85 18.93 23.23
N ALA A 228 3.56 19.50 22.26
CA ALA A 228 4.32 18.72 21.29
C ALA A 228 5.42 17.91 21.97
N LEU A 229 6.20 18.51 22.87
CA LEU A 229 7.24 17.82 23.63
C LEU A 229 6.67 16.71 24.51
N ALA A 230 5.57 16.96 25.23
CA ALA A 230 4.89 15.94 26.01
C ALA A 230 4.41 14.78 25.13
N SER A 231 3.88 15.08 23.93
CA SER A 231 3.47 14.05 22.98
C SER A 231 4.67 13.23 22.48
N MET A 232 5.80 13.87 22.19
CA MET A 232 7.03 13.17 21.79
C MET A 232 7.56 12.26 22.90
N VAL A 233 7.60 12.75 24.13
CA VAL A 233 8.03 11.91 25.29
C VAL A 233 7.06 10.75 25.50
N CYS A 234 5.75 11.00 25.44
CA CYS A 234 4.76 9.93 25.54
C CYS A 234 4.83 8.94 24.37
N MET A 235 5.29 9.38 23.18
CA MET A 235 5.51 8.49 22.05
C MET A 235 6.59 7.45 22.35
N LEU A 236 7.63 7.80 23.11
CA LEU A 236 8.65 6.83 23.56
C LEU A 236 8.00 5.70 24.37
N PHE A 237 7.06 6.03 25.27
CA PHE A 237 6.30 5.03 26.02
C PHE A 237 5.56 4.07 25.08
N TRP A 238 4.86 4.60 24.08
CA TRP A 238 4.11 3.79 23.12
C TRP A 238 5.02 2.96 22.24
N ILE A 239 6.17 3.50 21.81
CA ILE A 239 7.19 2.75 21.07
C ILE A 239 7.68 1.55 21.91
N LEU A 240 8.02 1.79 23.18
CA LEU A 240 8.45 0.72 24.09
C LEU A 240 7.36 -0.32 24.32
N ALA A 241 6.10 0.10 24.48
CA ALA A 241 4.96 -0.81 24.63
C ALA A 241 4.77 -1.70 23.38
N VAL A 242 4.85 -1.12 22.19
CA VAL A 242 4.77 -1.86 20.92
C VAL A 242 5.97 -2.80 20.78
N ASN A 243 7.17 -2.34 21.09
CA ASN A 243 8.38 -3.16 21.04
C ASN A 243 8.33 -4.33 22.01
N THR A 244 7.76 -4.15 23.21
CA THR A 244 7.59 -5.24 24.19
C THR A 244 6.72 -6.35 23.59
N TRP A 245 5.66 -5.98 22.87
CA TRP A 245 4.85 -6.95 22.14
C TRP A 245 5.66 -7.62 20.99
N ALA A 246 6.49 -6.88 20.26
CA ALA A 246 7.28 -7.36 19.12
C ALA A 246 8.51 -8.20 19.48
N GLY A 247 8.83 -8.38 20.75
CA GLY A 247 9.96 -9.23 21.16
C GLY A 247 10.88 -8.63 22.22
N GLY A 248 10.57 -7.42 22.73
CA GLY A 248 11.30 -6.75 23.80
C GLY A 248 11.40 -5.25 23.60
N PRO A 249 11.63 -4.47 24.69
CA PRO A 249 11.52 -3.01 24.66
C PRO A 249 12.52 -2.32 23.72
N LEU A 250 13.62 -2.96 23.40
CA LEU A 250 14.64 -2.43 22.48
C LEU A 250 14.59 -3.07 21.08
N HIS A 251 13.55 -3.81 20.79
CA HIS A 251 13.37 -4.47 19.48
C HIS A 251 12.63 -3.56 18.51
N PHE A 252 13.37 -2.71 17.79
CA PHE A 252 12.80 -1.68 16.92
C PHE A 252 12.37 -2.15 15.53
N GLN A 253 12.41 -3.44 15.23
CA GLN A 253 12.18 -3.99 13.89
C GLN A 253 10.84 -3.61 13.28
N PHE A 254 9.77 -3.58 14.06
CA PHE A 254 8.46 -3.12 13.57
C PHE A 254 8.52 -1.74 12.92
N TRP A 255 9.21 -0.78 13.56
CA TRP A 255 9.34 0.60 13.08
C TRP A 255 10.29 0.70 11.89
N ILE A 256 11.41 -0.05 11.95
CA ILE A 256 12.41 -0.08 10.88
C ILE A 256 11.78 -0.65 9.60
N TRP A 257 11.15 -1.81 9.66
CA TRP A 257 10.48 -2.43 8.51
C TRP A 257 9.38 -1.56 7.92
N SER A 258 8.54 -0.96 8.78
CA SER A 258 7.50 -0.04 8.31
C SER A 258 8.10 1.16 7.59
N ALA A 259 9.18 1.74 8.11
CA ALA A 259 9.85 2.88 7.49
C ALA A 259 10.50 2.50 6.15
N GLN A 260 11.17 1.34 6.08
CA GLN A 260 11.81 0.82 4.87
C GLN A 260 10.80 0.57 3.76
N ILE A 261 9.68 -0.10 4.05
CA ILE A 261 8.64 -0.37 3.06
C ILE A 261 8.00 0.95 2.56
N ILE A 262 7.70 1.88 3.47
CA ILE A 262 7.12 3.19 3.10
C ILE A 262 8.11 3.98 2.23
N ALA A 263 9.40 3.94 2.56
CA ALA A 263 10.44 4.60 1.77
C ALA A 263 10.57 3.96 0.38
N ALA A 264 10.60 2.64 0.31
CA ALA A 264 10.71 1.88 -0.93
C ALA A 264 9.54 2.15 -1.89
N TYR A 265 8.32 2.32 -1.38
CA TYR A 265 7.16 2.65 -2.21
C TYR A 265 7.32 3.93 -3.05
N ARG A 266 8.15 4.88 -2.61
CA ARG A 266 8.35 6.14 -3.34
C ARG A 266 9.03 5.98 -4.69
N TRP A 267 9.89 5.00 -4.82
CA TRP A 267 10.65 4.78 -6.06
C TRP A 267 10.29 3.46 -6.75
N LEU A 268 10.06 2.37 -6.00
CA LEU A 268 9.63 1.10 -6.57
C LEU A 268 8.25 1.18 -7.24
N MET A 269 7.33 1.94 -6.63
CA MET A 269 5.93 1.99 -7.05
C MET A 269 5.53 3.34 -7.65
N ALA A 270 6.50 4.18 -8.02
CA ALA A 270 6.21 5.40 -8.75
C ALA A 270 5.59 5.05 -10.11
N SER A 271 4.44 5.63 -10.41
CA SER A 271 3.67 5.34 -11.63
C SER A 271 3.36 6.61 -12.43
N THR A 272 3.04 6.42 -13.70
CA THR A 272 2.62 7.50 -14.61
C THR A 272 1.29 8.09 -14.15
N MET A 273 1.17 9.42 -14.19
CA MET A 273 -0.07 10.09 -13.83
C MET A 273 -1.00 10.19 -15.05
N ALA A 274 -2.14 9.53 -14.97
CA ALA A 274 -3.18 9.69 -15.96
C ALA A 274 -3.71 11.14 -16.00
N ARG A 275 -4.23 11.59 -17.13
CA ARG A 275 -4.75 12.96 -17.30
C ARG A 275 -5.82 13.30 -16.25
N GLU A 276 -6.71 12.37 -15.97
CA GLU A 276 -7.78 12.52 -14.98
C GLU A 276 -7.21 12.67 -13.56
N ALA A 277 -6.14 11.95 -13.24
CA ALA A 277 -5.43 12.06 -11.97
C ALA A 277 -4.75 13.44 -11.85
N ALA A 278 -4.16 13.96 -12.92
CA ALA A 278 -3.56 15.29 -12.96
C ALA A 278 -4.60 16.40 -12.70
N LEU A 279 -5.78 16.31 -13.32
CA LEU A 279 -6.89 17.25 -13.10
C LEU A 279 -7.37 17.23 -11.65
N ARG A 280 -7.48 16.05 -11.03
CA ARG A 280 -7.81 15.91 -9.61
C ARG A 280 -6.76 16.54 -8.72
N LEU A 281 -5.48 16.30 -9.00
CA LEU A 281 -4.40 16.90 -8.23
C LEU A 281 -4.48 18.43 -8.28
N VAL A 282 -4.64 19.03 -9.46
CA VAL A 282 -4.80 20.46 -9.65
C VAL A 282 -6.01 20.99 -8.88
N SER A 283 -7.17 20.34 -9.00
CA SER A 283 -8.39 20.71 -8.26
C SER A 283 -8.16 20.69 -6.74
N THR A 284 -7.45 19.68 -6.24
CA THR A 284 -7.16 19.57 -4.80
C THR A 284 -6.17 20.64 -4.35
N ILE A 285 -5.17 20.98 -5.16
CA ILE A 285 -4.25 22.10 -4.86
C ILE A 285 -5.02 23.42 -4.80
N VAL A 286 -5.89 23.69 -5.76
CA VAL A 286 -6.75 24.90 -5.77
C VAL A 286 -7.64 24.93 -4.52
N MET A 287 -8.23 23.80 -4.16
CA MET A 287 -9.03 23.68 -2.94
C MET A 287 -8.22 23.95 -1.67
N CYS A 288 -7.02 23.39 -1.55
CA CYS A 288 -6.12 23.65 -0.42
C CYS A 288 -5.72 25.12 -0.35
N ALA A 289 -5.43 25.76 -1.49
CA ALA A 289 -5.12 27.18 -1.56
C ALA A 289 -6.31 28.04 -1.13
N ALA A 290 -7.52 27.73 -1.59
CA ALA A 290 -8.74 28.43 -1.18
C ALA A 290 -9.00 28.28 0.32
N ILE A 291 -8.79 27.08 0.88
CA ILE A 291 -8.90 26.82 2.32
C ILE A 291 -7.87 27.66 3.10
N PHE A 292 -6.63 27.72 2.62
CA PHE A 292 -5.57 28.50 3.24
C PHE A 292 -5.90 29.99 3.25
N ILE A 293 -6.32 30.53 2.11
CA ILE A 293 -6.75 31.92 1.98
C ILE A 293 -7.93 32.21 2.92
N GLY A 294 -8.92 31.33 2.96
CA GLY A 294 -10.06 31.43 3.88
C GLY A 294 -9.64 31.44 5.35
N ALA A 295 -8.63 30.62 5.72
CA ALA A 295 -8.07 30.60 7.07
C ALA A 295 -7.41 31.92 7.44
N TRP A 296 -6.64 32.50 6.51
CA TRP A 296 -5.96 33.75 6.71
C TRP A 296 -6.94 34.92 6.98
N PHE A 297 -8.01 35.03 6.18
CA PHE A 297 -9.04 36.02 6.37
C PHE A 297 -9.94 35.79 7.60
N ALA A 298 -10.07 34.52 8.04
CA ALA A 298 -10.82 34.17 9.23
C ALA A 298 -10.04 34.43 10.54
N ARG A 299 -8.75 34.76 10.46
CA ARG A 299 -7.89 35.06 11.61
C ARG A 299 -8.35 36.35 12.30
N ASP A 300 -8.52 36.27 13.61
CA ASP A 300 -8.62 37.47 14.47
C ASP A 300 -7.24 37.73 15.09
N PRO A 301 -6.50 38.75 14.60
CA PRO A 301 -5.14 39.04 15.10
C PRO A 301 -5.13 39.59 16.55
N LYS A 302 -6.29 39.95 17.10
CA LYS A 302 -6.43 40.47 18.47
C LYS A 302 -6.84 39.36 19.47
N SER A 303 -7.15 38.18 18.99
CA SER A 303 -7.59 37.08 19.85
C SER A 303 -6.40 36.42 20.55
N ASP A 304 -6.46 36.38 21.90
CA ASP A 304 -5.48 35.67 22.73
C ASP A 304 -5.68 34.12 22.70
N ARG A 305 -6.73 33.65 22.05
CA ARG A 305 -7.08 32.23 21.98
C ARG A 305 -7.17 31.73 20.55
N ILE A 306 -6.66 30.49 20.34
CA ILE A 306 -6.86 29.80 19.08
C ILE A 306 -8.35 29.46 18.95
N THR A 307 -8.97 29.90 17.86
CA THR A 307 -10.36 29.58 17.56
C THR A 307 -10.43 28.40 16.60
N MET A 308 -11.54 27.68 16.65
CA MET A 308 -11.77 26.47 15.88
C MET A 308 -11.59 26.68 14.37
N ARG A 309 -12.19 27.76 13.84
CA ARG A 309 -12.28 27.97 12.37
C ARG A 309 -10.91 28.18 11.73
N PRO A 310 -10.07 29.18 12.11
CA PRO A 310 -8.78 29.36 11.46
C PRO A 310 -7.81 28.19 11.70
N LEU A 311 -7.83 27.57 12.91
CA LEU A 311 -7.02 26.38 13.17
C LEU A 311 -7.38 25.24 12.26
N PHE A 312 -8.68 24.94 12.15
CA PHE A 312 -9.19 23.87 11.30
C PHE A 312 -8.83 24.10 9.83
N LEU A 313 -9.03 25.32 9.30
CA LEU A 313 -8.74 25.64 7.91
C LEU A 313 -7.23 25.54 7.61
N LEU A 314 -6.39 26.15 8.43
CA LEU A 314 -4.94 26.15 8.19
C LEU A 314 -4.33 24.75 8.38
N ALA A 315 -4.64 24.08 9.48
CA ALA A 315 -4.17 22.72 9.73
C ALA A 315 -4.66 21.76 8.65
N GLY A 316 -5.90 21.94 8.20
CA GLY A 316 -6.49 21.13 7.15
C GLY A 316 -5.83 21.30 5.79
N ALA A 317 -5.49 22.54 5.42
CA ALA A 317 -4.73 22.82 4.19
C ALA A 317 -3.34 22.16 4.23
N LEU A 318 -2.64 22.28 5.37
CA LEU A 318 -1.33 21.66 5.57
C LEU A 318 -1.42 20.12 5.52
N PHE A 319 -2.38 19.54 6.22
CA PHE A 319 -2.59 18.10 6.23
C PHE A 319 -2.96 17.55 4.86
N SER A 320 -3.86 18.21 4.14
CA SER A 320 -4.23 17.84 2.78
C SER A 320 -3.05 17.91 1.82
N GLY A 321 -2.22 18.95 1.92
CA GLY A 321 -1.00 19.08 1.12
C GLY A 321 -0.02 17.92 1.36
N ILE A 322 0.16 17.51 2.62
CA ILE A 322 1.04 16.36 2.95
C ILE A 322 0.42 15.04 2.44
N ALA A 323 -0.89 14.86 2.61
CA ALA A 323 -1.57 13.65 2.13
C ALA A 323 -1.47 13.50 0.61
N LEU A 324 -1.55 14.59 -0.14
CA LEU A 324 -1.41 14.59 -1.60
C LEU A 324 -0.06 14.05 -2.08
N GLN A 325 1.01 14.17 -1.30
CA GLN A 325 2.32 13.69 -1.68
C GLN A 325 2.31 12.17 -1.97
N LYS A 326 1.55 11.37 -1.20
CA LYS A 326 1.36 9.94 -1.49
C LYS A 326 0.71 9.74 -2.87
N GLY A 327 -0.31 10.53 -3.20
CA GLY A 327 -1.00 10.48 -4.49
C GLY A 327 -0.16 10.93 -5.68
N VAL A 328 0.81 11.83 -5.46
CA VAL A 328 1.77 12.25 -6.49
C VAL A 328 2.69 11.10 -6.87
N VAL A 329 3.14 10.32 -5.92
CA VAL A 329 4.06 9.19 -6.13
C VAL A 329 3.34 8.03 -6.82
N ARG A 330 2.24 7.58 -6.25
CA ARG A 330 1.39 6.52 -6.83
C ARG A 330 0.18 7.14 -7.51
N SER A 331 0.39 7.63 -8.70
CA SER A 331 -0.58 8.44 -9.45
C SER A 331 -1.77 7.65 -10.01
N GLY A 332 -1.94 6.40 -9.61
CA GLY A 332 -3.10 5.60 -9.96
C GLY A 332 -4.40 6.17 -9.38
N TRP A 333 -5.51 5.91 -10.07
CA TRP A 333 -6.83 6.42 -9.74
C TRP A 333 -7.26 6.19 -8.28
N GLY A 334 -7.09 4.97 -7.74
CA GLY A 334 -7.48 4.63 -6.38
C GLY A 334 -6.64 5.36 -5.33
N HIS A 335 -5.33 5.37 -5.51
CA HIS A 335 -4.40 5.97 -4.54
C HIS A 335 -4.53 7.50 -4.45
N LEU A 336 -4.81 8.18 -5.56
CA LEU A 336 -5.06 9.61 -5.53
C LEU A 336 -6.37 9.93 -4.80
N GLY A 337 -7.42 9.13 -5.00
CA GLY A 337 -8.70 9.27 -4.30
C GLY A 337 -8.55 9.21 -2.79
N GLU A 338 -7.79 8.25 -2.28
CA GLU A 338 -7.48 8.13 -0.84
C GLU A 338 -6.80 9.38 -0.29
N CYS A 339 -5.86 9.95 -1.05
CA CYS A 339 -5.11 11.13 -0.62
C CYS A 339 -5.91 12.43 -0.66
N MET A 340 -6.99 12.48 -1.42
CA MET A 340 -7.90 13.64 -1.49
C MET A 340 -8.89 13.69 -0.32
N LEU A 341 -9.08 12.60 0.42
CA LEU A 341 -10.06 12.53 1.50
C LEU A 341 -9.96 13.67 2.52
N PRO A 342 -8.78 14.05 3.03
CA PRO A 342 -8.70 15.16 3.96
C PRO A 342 -9.27 16.47 3.39
N ALA A 343 -8.96 16.78 2.13
CA ALA A 343 -9.45 17.99 1.47
C ALA A 343 -10.96 17.94 1.23
N ILE A 344 -11.51 16.81 0.83
CA ILE A 344 -12.96 16.61 0.63
C ILE A 344 -13.69 16.74 1.98
N ALA A 345 -13.18 16.09 3.02
CA ALA A 345 -13.77 16.16 4.35
C ALA A 345 -13.79 17.57 4.92
N LEU A 346 -12.69 18.31 4.75
CA LEU A 346 -12.58 19.72 5.15
C LEU A 346 -13.59 20.59 4.41
N SER A 347 -13.69 20.41 3.10
CA SER A 347 -14.64 21.15 2.27
C SER A 347 -16.08 20.89 2.71
N GLY A 348 -16.42 19.63 2.90
CA GLY A 348 -17.76 19.22 3.40
C GLY A 348 -18.04 19.81 4.79
N ALA A 349 -17.08 19.79 5.71
CA ALA A 349 -17.24 20.35 7.04
C ALA A 349 -17.45 21.89 7.01
N ILE A 350 -16.75 22.61 6.12
CA ILE A 350 -16.93 24.05 5.94
C ILE A 350 -18.33 24.35 5.40
N LEU A 351 -18.76 23.67 4.34
CA LEU A 351 -20.08 23.86 3.73
C LEU A 351 -21.22 23.62 4.69
N VAL A 352 -21.12 22.58 5.50
CA VAL A 352 -22.18 22.16 6.41
C VAL A 352 -22.15 22.94 7.74
N GLY A 353 -20.97 23.28 8.23
CA GLY A 353 -20.78 23.74 9.61
C GLY A 353 -20.66 25.24 9.80
N TYR A 354 -20.12 25.94 8.82
CA TYR A 354 -19.75 27.33 9.00
C TYR A 354 -20.56 28.30 8.14
N ARG A 355 -21.70 28.76 8.66
CA ARG A 355 -22.37 29.94 8.11
C ARG A 355 -21.56 31.18 8.46
N SER A 356 -21.20 31.97 7.47
CA SER A 356 -20.34 33.14 7.68
C SER A 356 -20.91 34.44 7.18
N ALA A 357 -20.33 35.57 7.70
CA ALA A 357 -20.52 36.89 7.19
C ALA A 357 -19.97 37.06 5.76
N VAL A 358 -20.42 38.06 5.04
CA VAL A 358 -20.23 38.32 3.59
C VAL A 358 -18.83 38.09 3.01
N ARG A 359 -17.75 38.28 3.79
CA ARG A 359 -16.35 38.07 3.33
C ARG A 359 -15.96 36.61 3.12
N ALA A 360 -16.74 35.69 3.64
CA ALA A 360 -16.48 34.24 3.45
C ALA A 360 -17.14 33.70 2.17
N TYR A 361 -18.05 34.44 1.51
CA TYR A 361 -18.66 33.99 0.27
C TYR A 361 -17.66 33.71 -0.84
N ILE A 362 -16.58 34.48 -0.96
CA ILE A 362 -15.55 34.27 -1.98
C ILE A 362 -14.82 32.96 -1.73
N SER A 363 -14.44 32.67 -0.47
CA SER A 363 -13.76 31.41 -0.13
C SER A 363 -14.71 30.21 -0.23
N GLU A 364 -15.98 30.39 0.14
CA GLU A 364 -17.01 29.35 0.01
C GLU A 364 -17.35 29.07 -1.45
N PHE A 365 -17.45 30.10 -2.29
CA PHE A 365 -17.67 29.96 -3.72
C PHE A 365 -16.47 29.28 -4.42
N THR A 366 -15.26 29.70 -4.10
CA THR A 366 -14.02 29.07 -4.64
C THR A 366 -13.93 27.62 -4.21
N LEU A 367 -14.30 27.33 -2.96
CA LEU A 367 -14.35 25.98 -2.43
C LEU A 367 -15.41 25.13 -3.11
N LEU A 368 -16.62 25.68 -3.28
CA LEU A 368 -17.71 25.03 -4.02
C LEU A 368 -17.31 24.77 -5.47
N ALA A 369 -16.67 25.72 -6.12
CA ALA A 369 -16.17 25.58 -7.48
C ALA A 369 -15.07 24.47 -7.53
N ALA A 370 -14.14 24.46 -6.57
CA ALA A 370 -13.10 23.43 -6.51
C ALA A 370 -13.67 22.05 -6.21
N VAL A 371 -14.64 21.93 -5.32
CA VAL A 371 -15.38 20.66 -5.06
C VAL A 371 -16.15 20.25 -6.30
N GLY A 372 -16.88 21.17 -6.93
CA GLY A 372 -17.63 20.92 -8.17
C GLY A 372 -16.71 20.47 -9.30
N LEU A 373 -15.56 21.12 -9.48
CA LEU A 373 -14.53 20.70 -10.44
C LEU A 373 -13.97 19.32 -10.10
N THR A 374 -13.67 19.08 -8.83
CA THR A 374 -13.17 17.76 -8.38
C THR A 374 -14.20 16.67 -8.67
N VAL A 375 -15.47 16.89 -8.38
CA VAL A 375 -16.56 15.95 -8.67
C VAL A 375 -16.76 15.80 -10.18
N PHE A 376 -16.75 16.90 -10.92
CA PHE A 376 -16.92 16.89 -12.38
C PHE A 376 -15.78 16.14 -13.07
N PHE A 377 -14.52 16.41 -12.70
CA PHE A 377 -13.37 15.74 -13.25
C PHE A 377 -13.10 14.35 -12.65
N SER A 378 -13.83 13.99 -11.58
CA SER A 378 -13.78 12.62 -11.04
C SER A 378 -14.34 11.59 -12.00
N GLY A 379 -15.15 12.03 -12.97
CA GLY A 379 -15.74 11.16 -13.99
C GLY A 379 -16.74 10.13 -13.44
N PRO A 380 -17.07 9.12 -14.25
CA PRO A 380 -18.09 8.10 -13.90
C PRO A 380 -17.81 7.32 -12.62
N ALA A 381 -16.57 7.28 -12.13
CA ALA A 381 -16.27 6.57 -10.89
C ALA A 381 -16.90 7.22 -9.64
N SER A 382 -17.15 8.54 -9.64
CA SER A 382 -17.95 9.19 -8.61
C SER A 382 -19.43 8.81 -8.71
N LEU A 383 -19.92 8.62 -9.94
CA LEU A 383 -21.26 8.12 -10.21
C LEU A 383 -21.40 6.64 -9.84
N PHE A 384 -20.35 5.82 -10.01
CA PHE A 384 -20.33 4.44 -9.52
C PHE A 384 -20.50 4.36 -8.00
N GLY A 385 -19.91 5.29 -7.24
CA GLY A 385 -20.18 5.39 -5.82
C GLY A 385 -21.62 5.74 -5.50
N VAL A 386 -22.19 6.73 -6.21
CA VAL A 386 -23.61 7.11 -6.08
C VAL A 386 -24.51 5.97 -6.57
N GLU A 387 -24.22 5.39 -7.71
CA GLU A 387 -24.96 4.24 -8.26
C GLU A 387 -24.82 3.02 -7.34
N GLY A 388 -23.64 2.72 -6.84
CA GLY A 388 -23.43 1.68 -5.85
C GLY A 388 -24.19 1.93 -4.56
N VAL A 389 -24.25 3.17 -4.07
CA VAL A 389 -25.07 3.54 -2.90
C VAL A 389 -26.55 3.48 -3.22
N VAL A 390 -27.00 4.02 -4.37
CA VAL A 390 -28.39 3.97 -4.81
C VAL A 390 -28.85 2.51 -4.97
N ASN A 391 -28.07 1.68 -5.65
CA ASN A 391 -28.41 0.28 -5.85
C ASN A 391 -28.46 -0.50 -4.53
N ARG A 392 -27.67 -0.13 -3.54
CA ARG A 392 -27.69 -0.72 -2.20
C ARG A 392 -28.86 -0.23 -1.37
N VAL A 393 -29.20 1.06 -1.45
CA VAL A 393 -30.38 1.63 -0.76
C VAL A 393 -31.68 1.12 -1.36
N THR A 394 -31.72 0.85 -2.65
CA THR A 394 -32.91 0.29 -3.33
C THR A 394 -33.03 -1.23 -3.18
N TRP A 395 -32.16 -1.86 -2.40
CA TRP A 395 -32.12 -3.31 -2.18
C TRP A 395 -31.98 -4.14 -3.48
N THR A 396 -31.60 -3.51 -4.57
CA THR A 396 -31.10 -4.27 -5.70
C THR A 396 -29.82 -4.94 -5.20
N PRO A 397 -29.73 -6.28 -5.21
CA PRO A 397 -28.46 -6.92 -4.91
C PRO A 397 -27.44 -6.22 -5.80
N PRO A 398 -26.26 -5.82 -5.24
CA PRO A 398 -25.22 -5.35 -6.11
C PRO A 398 -25.13 -6.38 -7.23
N PRO A 399 -24.90 -5.97 -8.46
CA PRO A 399 -24.53 -6.92 -9.48
C PRO A 399 -23.11 -7.41 -9.13
N TYR A 400 -23.03 -8.20 -8.05
CA TYR A 400 -22.00 -9.19 -8.00
C TYR A 400 -22.49 -10.19 -9.04
N PRO A 401 -21.91 -10.18 -10.23
CA PRO A 401 -22.34 -11.12 -11.23
C PRO A 401 -22.26 -12.48 -10.56
N ALA A 402 -23.29 -13.29 -10.71
CA ALA A 402 -23.12 -14.73 -10.54
C ALA A 402 -21.79 -15.08 -11.16
N CYS A 403 -21.02 -15.96 -10.53
CA CYS A 403 -19.72 -16.36 -11.09
C CYS A 403 -19.87 -16.45 -12.61
N PRO A 404 -19.06 -15.75 -13.41
CA PRO A 404 -19.17 -15.83 -14.86
C PRO A 404 -19.18 -17.29 -15.29
N PRO A 405 -19.90 -17.67 -16.34
CA PRO A 405 -20.09 -19.08 -16.72
C PRO A 405 -18.77 -19.83 -16.93
N ASP A 406 -17.68 -19.12 -17.18
CA ASP A 406 -16.32 -19.67 -17.35
C ASP A 406 -15.46 -19.61 -16.09
N THR A 407 -16.06 -19.51 -14.90
CA THR A 407 -15.35 -19.53 -13.63
C THR A 407 -15.51 -20.85 -12.90
N TYR A 408 -14.48 -21.21 -12.15
CA TYR A 408 -14.51 -22.32 -11.19
C TYR A 408 -14.77 -21.81 -9.79
N TYR A 409 -15.44 -22.65 -9.04
CA TYR A 409 -15.85 -22.39 -7.68
C TYR A 409 -14.96 -23.16 -6.71
N LEU A 410 -14.25 -22.44 -5.87
CA LEU A 410 -13.43 -23.04 -4.82
C LEU A 410 -13.67 -22.32 -3.51
N ASP A 411 -14.12 -23.07 -2.50
CA ASP A 411 -14.32 -22.57 -1.14
C ASP A 411 -15.11 -21.24 -1.08
N GLN A 412 -16.22 -21.19 -1.85
CA GLN A 412 -17.08 -20.01 -2.02
C GLN A 412 -16.40 -18.79 -2.68
N ALA A 413 -15.34 -18.98 -3.41
CA ALA A 413 -14.71 -17.98 -4.25
C ALA A 413 -14.75 -18.40 -5.71
N CYS A 414 -14.91 -17.44 -6.62
CA CYS A 414 -14.88 -17.67 -8.05
C CYS A 414 -13.48 -17.41 -8.60
N PHE A 415 -13.02 -18.30 -9.46
CA PHE A 415 -11.78 -18.13 -10.23
C PHE A 415 -12.08 -18.22 -11.71
N PRO A 416 -11.51 -17.39 -12.59
CA PRO A 416 -11.56 -17.63 -14.01
C PRO A 416 -11.06 -19.03 -14.33
N ARG A 417 -11.60 -19.64 -15.37
CA ARG A 417 -11.20 -20.99 -15.79
C ARG A 417 -9.70 -21.12 -15.98
N ARG A 418 -9.09 -20.11 -16.59
CA ARG A 418 -7.63 -20.07 -16.80
C ARG A 418 -6.86 -20.05 -15.48
N GLU A 419 -7.28 -19.24 -14.53
CA GLU A 419 -6.63 -19.12 -13.23
C GLU A 419 -6.89 -20.33 -12.34
N TYR A 420 -8.08 -20.93 -12.40
CA TYR A 420 -8.33 -22.17 -11.67
C TYR A 420 -7.46 -23.33 -12.14
N ALA A 421 -7.27 -23.51 -13.45
CA ALA A 421 -6.37 -24.54 -13.97
C ALA A 421 -4.95 -24.35 -13.40
N THR A 422 -4.54 -23.08 -13.20
CA THR A 422 -3.25 -22.74 -12.62
C THR A 422 -3.23 -22.94 -11.10
N PHE A 423 -4.12 -22.24 -10.38
CA PHE A 423 -4.08 -22.17 -8.92
C PHE A 423 -4.67 -23.41 -8.25
N GLY A 424 -5.77 -23.93 -8.77
CA GLY A 424 -6.47 -25.08 -8.18
C GLY A 424 -5.66 -26.37 -8.25
N VAL A 425 -5.15 -26.71 -9.43
CA VAL A 425 -4.38 -27.96 -9.65
C VAL A 425 -3.08 -27.91 -8.85
N ALA A 426 -2.35 -26.81 -8.87
CA ALA A 426 -1.13 -26.64 -8.11
C ALA A 426 -1.38 -26.72 -6.59
N SER A 427 -2.43 -26.07 -6.11
CA SER A 427 -2.79 -26.08 -4.69
C SER A 427 -3.21 -27.48 -4.21
N GLU A 428 -3.93 -28.24 -5.04
CA GLU A 428 -4.30 -29.63 -4.74
C GLU A 428 -3.06 -30.52 -4.66
N TYR A 429 -2.12 -30.35 -5.59
CA TYR A 429 -0.84 -31.07 -5.55
C TYR A 429 -0.10 -30.79 -4.23
N ILE A 430 0.04 -29.51 -3.87
CA ILE A 430 0.71 -29.12 -2.62
C ILE A 430 -0.02 -29.72 -1.41
N ARG A 431 -1.35 -29.67 -1.40
CA ARG A 431 -2.16 -30.17 -0.29
C ARG A 431 -1.95 -31.67 -0.05
N THR A 432 -1.79 -32.45 -1.12
CA THR A 432 -1.64 -33.91 -1.07
C THR A 432 -0.20 -34.34 -0.83
N HIS A 433 0.80 -33.55 -1.23
CA HIS A 433 2.23 -33.91 -1.19
C HIS A 433 3.04 -33.19 -0.13
N SER A 434 2.42 -32.35 0.70
CA SER A 434 3.12 -31.67 1.78
C SER A 434 2.52 -31.93 3.16
N ASN A 435 3.34 -31.79 4.20
CA ASN A 435 2.88 -31.92 5.58
C ASN A 435 1.81 -30.86 5.88
N PRO A 436 0.65 -31.23 6.47
CA PRO A 436 -0.39 -30.27 6.87
C PRO A 436 0.08 -29.12 7.76
N GLN A 437 1.07 -29.35 8.61
CA GLN A 437 1.67 -28.36 9.49
C GLN A 437 2.89 -27.65 8.84
N GLY A 438 3.28 -28.04 7.65
CA GLY A 438 4.41 -27.48 6.93
C GLY A 438 4.10 -26.10 6.34
N SER A 439 5.16 -25.44 5.92
CA SER A 439 5.09 -24.22 5.11
C SER A 439 5.41 -24.50 3.65
N ILE A 440 5.03 -23.57 2.80
CA ILE A 440 5.45 -23.50 1.40
C ILE A 440 6.14 -22.18 1.14
N VAL A 441 6.99 -22.11 0.14
CA VAL A 441 7.48 -20.83 -0.39
C VAL A 441 6.75 -20.52 -1.69
N VAL A 442 6.42 -19.25 -1.90
CA VAL A 442 5.77 -18.78 -3.12
C VAL A 442 6.59 -17.65 -3.72
N TYR A 443 6.82 -17.71 -5.01
CA TYR A 443 7.52 -16.71 -5.77
C TYR A 443 6.77 -16.41 -7.09
N PRO A 444 6.53 -15.17 -7.45
CA PRO A 444 6.97 -13.98 -6.74
C PRO A 444 6.05 -13.50 -5.60
N TYR A 445 4.69 -13.59 -5.71
CA TYR A 445 3.82 -12.95 -4.73
C TYR A 445 2.41 -13.58 -4.58
N GLU A 446 2.13 -14.68 -5.24
CA GLU A 446 0.81 -15.32 -5.27
C GLU A 446 0.53 -16.13 -3.99
N ASN A 447 0.48 -15.45 -2.85
CA ASN A 447 0.28 -16.08 -1.53
C ASN A 447 -1.03 -16.89 -1.42
N ILE A 448 -1.95 -16.72 -2.38
CA ILE A 448 -3.19 -17.47 -2.46
C ILE A 448 -2.98 -19.00 -2.50
N PHE A 449 -1.84 -19.46 -3.01
CA PHE A 449 -1.49 -20.89 -2.97
C PHE A 449 -1.45 -21.44 -1.54
N GLY A 450 -0.99 -20.63 -0.58
CA GLY A 450 -1.00 -21.00 0.84
C GLY A 450 -2.41 -21.25 1.35
N LEU A 451 -3.32 -20.33 1.07
CA LEU A 451 -4.72 -20.43 1.48
C LEU A 451 -5.41 -21.64 0.84
N LEU A 452 -5.31 -21.78 -0.48
CA LEU A 452 -5.96 -22.84 -1.25
C LEU A 452 -5.42 -24.24 -0.91
N SER A 453 -4.12 -24.34 -0.65
CA SER A 453 -3.50 -25.59 -0.20
C SER A 453 -3.62 -25.85 1.30
N ARG A 454 -4.11 -24.88 2.06
CA ARG A 454 -4.12 -24.87 3.54
C ARG A 454 -2.73 -25.07 4.12
N ARG A 455 -1.75 -24.34 3.57
CA ARG A 455 -0.36 -24.32 4.03
C ARG A 455 0.05 -22.90 4.36
N ARG A 456 0.90 -22.75 5.33
CA ARG A 456 1.50 -21.46 5.66
C ARG A 456 2.50 -21.05 4.60
N VAL A 457 2.39 -19.82 4.09
CA VAL A 457 3.44 -19.25 3.22
C VAL A 457 4.60 -18.77 4.10
N SER A 458 5.80 -19.28 3.83
CA SER A 458 7.04 -18.82 4.44
C SER A 458 7.45 -17.50 3.77
N SER A 459 7.17 -16.40 4.43
CA SER A 459 7.50 -15.07 3.93
C SER A 459 7.96 -14.16 5.06
N GLY A 460 9.16 -13.61 4.96
CA GLY A 460 9.67 -12.54 5.82
C GLY A 460 9.10 -11.18 5.42
N VAL A 461 8.81 -11.00 4.13
CA VAL A 461 8.10 -9.85 3.58
C VAL A 461 6.88 -10.36 2.83
N LEU A 462 5.69 -9.92 3.24
CA LEU A 462 4.45 -10.47 2.70
C LEU A 462 4.28 -10.20 1.20
N GLN A 463 4.63 -9.01 0.78
CA GLN A 463 4.60 -8.57 -0.62
C GLN A 463 6.03 -8.54 -1.16
N ASN A 464 6.51 -9.60 -1.77
CA ASN A 464 7.86 -9.64 -2.34
C ASN A 464 8.13 -8.47 -3.30
N TYR A 465 7.15 -8.01 -4.03
CA TYR A 465 7.28 -6.85 -4.91
C TYR A 465 7.51 -5.52 -4.16
N ALA A 466 7.35 -5.48 -2.84
CA ALA A 466 7.63 -4.33 -1.99
C ALA A 466 9.01 -4.40 -1.32
N ILE A 467 9.79 -5.42 -1.60
CA ILE A 467 11.17 -5.54 -1.10
C ILE A 467 12.00 -4.42 -1.73
N GLY A 468 12.48 -3.53 -0.89
CA GLY A 468 13.44 -2.49 -1.24
C GLY A 468 14.60 -2.53 -0.25
N GLY A 469 15.81 -2.76 -0.78
CA GLY A 469 17.02 -2.84 0.02
C GLY A 469 17.35 -4.21 0.60
N ASP A 470 18.60 -4.31 1.09
CA ASP A 470 19.20 -5.59 1.51
C ASP A 470 18.54 -6.17 2.76
N ASP A 471 18.20 -5.34 3.75
CA ASP A 471 17.60 -5.80 5.01
C ASP A 471 16.29 -6.58 4.82
N LEU A 472 15.40 -6.13 3.92
CA LEU A 472 14.15 -6.83 3.63
C LEU A 472 14.40 -8.08 2.79
N THR A 473 15.38 -8.06 1.91
CA THR A 473 15.85 -9.22 1.16
C THR A 473 16.38 -10.31 2.09
N ASP A 474 17.24 -9.93 3.03
CA ASP A 474 17.81 -10.83 4.04
C ASP A 474 16.74 -11.40 4.97
N LEU A 475 15.76 -10.57 5.35
CA LEU A 475 14.61 -11.03 6.13
C LEU A 475 13.82 -12.10 5.37
N GLN A 476 13.58 -11.90 4.07
CA GLN A 476 12.88 -12.88 3.23
C GLN A 476 13.65 -14.20 3.15
N ILE A 477 14.92 -14.14 2.81
CA ILE A 477 15.80 -15.33 2.66
C ILE A 477 15.94 -16.07 4.00
N SER A 478 16.25 -15.36 5.10
CA SER A 478 16.40 -15.97 6.42
C SER A 478 15.11 -16.62 6.93
N THR A 479 13.96 -16.07 6.57
CA THR A 479 12.66 -16.68 6.91
C THR A 479 12.46 -17.99 6.15
N ILE A 480 12.76 -18.04 4.85
CA ILE A 480 12.69 -19.26 4.06
C ILE A 480 13.70 -20.31 4.58
N GLU A 481 14.90 -19.89 4.95
CA GLU A 481 15.91 -20.79 5.49
C GLU A 481 15.55 -21.35 6.87
N ARG A 482 14.97 -20.53 7.74
CA ARG A 482 14.47 -20.95 9.05
C ARG A 482 13.33 -21.97 8.93
N ASP A 483 12.34 -21.67 8.06
CA ASP A 483 11.12 -22.47 7.91
C ASP A 483 11.34 -23.71 7.05
N ARG A 484 12.39 -23.74 6.22
CA ARG A 484 12.79 -24.84 5.32
C ARG A 484 11.61 -25.51 4.59
N PRO A 485 10.79 -24.77 3.84
CA PRO A 485 9.64 -25.34 3.16
C PRO A 485 10.05 -26.50 2.24
N ALA A 486 9.39 -27.66 2.38
CA ALA A 486 9.68 -28.81 1.53
C ALA A 486 9.24 -28.57 0.08
N LEU A 487 8.16 -27.83 -0.10
CA LEU A 487 7.62 -27.46 -1.42
C LEU A 487 7.57 -25.94 -1.58
N GLY A 488 7.68 -25.53 -2.84
CA GLY A 488 7.50 -24.15 -3.27
C GLY A 488 6.67 -24.06 -4.54
N VAL A 489 6.24 -22.84 -4.85
CA VAL A 489 5.59 -22.49 -6.11
C VAL A 489 6.37 -21.39 -6.77
N TYR A 490 6.68 -21.57 -8.02
CA TYR A 490 7.23 -20.54 -8.90
C TYR A 490 6.22 -20.19 -9.98
N CYS A 491 5.86 -18.92 -10.09
CA CYS A 491 5.04 -18.39 -11.15
C CYS A 491 5.90 -17.52 -12.08
N SER A 492 5.87 -17.80 -13.38
CA SER A 492 6.67 -17.04 -14.32
C SER A 492 6.04 -15.70 -14.65
N ASP A 493 6.89 -14.68 -14.78
CA ASP A 493 6.50 -13.37 -15.31
C ASP A 493 5.92 -13.52 -16.72
N ASP A 494 5.01 -12.63 -17.07
CA ASP A 494 4.29 -12.55 -18.34
C ASP A 494 3.31 -13.71 -18.65
N VAL A 495 3.30 -14.77 -17.86
CA VAL A 495 2.38 -15.91 -18.04
C VAL A 495 1.33 -15.97 -16.92
N VAL A 496 1.77 -15.94 -15.67
CA VAL A 496 0.92 -16.03 -14.48
C VAL A 496 1.01 -14.76 -13.65
N SER A 497 2.22 -14.36 -13.33
CA SER A 497 2.52 -13.10 -12.64
C SER A 497 2.75 -11.99 -13.65
N TRP A 498 2.61 -10.74 -13.22
CA TRP A 498 2.96 -9.60 -14.04
C TRP A 498 3.97 -8.70 -13.34
N PRO A 499 4.79 -7.96 -14.10
CA PRO A 499 5.73 -7.01 -13.53
C PRO A 499 4.96 -5.83 -12.90
N VAL A 500 4.95 -5.75 -11.57
CA VAL A 500 4.26 -4.69 -10.84
C VAL A 500 4.94 -3.35 -11.16
N ASP A 501 4.16 -2.35 -11.56
CA ASP A 501 4.64 -1.03 -11.96
C ASP A 501 5.74 -1.05 -13.06
N GLY A 502 5.76 -2.08 -13.90
CA GLY A 502 6.68 -2.24 -15.01
C GLY A 502 8.10 -2.69 -14.65
N ILE A 503 8.35 -3.04 -13.37
CA ILE A 503 9.61 -3.64 -12.92
C ILE A 503 9.39 -5.15 -12.77
N SER A 504 10.21 -5.96 -13.42
CA SER A 504 10.08 -7.41 -13.34
C SER A 504 10.27 -7.93 -11.91
N ASN A 505 9.60 -9.02 -11.59
CA ASN A 505 9.72 -9.63 -10.26
C ASN A 505 11.13 -10.14 -10.00
N PHE A 506 11.78 -10.66 -11.04
CA PHE A 506 13.18 -11.07 -10.94
C PHE A 506 14.08 -9.90 -10.56
N GLN A 507 13.99 -8.75 -11.24
CA GLN A 507 14.83 -7.59 -10.93
C GLN A 507 14.61 -7.03 -9.54
N ARG A 508 13.37 -7.08 -9.05
CA ARG A 508 13.05 -6.63 -7.69
C ARG A 508 13.66 -7.49 -6.61
N THR A 509 13.74 -8.80 -6.86
CA THR A 509 14.05 -9.79 -5.82
C THR A 509 15.02 -10.86 -6.32
N ALA A 510 15.98 -10.46 -7.17
CA ALA A 510 16.97 -11.37 -7.72
C ALA A 510 17.69 -12.23 -6.66
N PRO A 511 18.14 -11.70 -5.51
CA PRO A 511 18.76 -12.54 -4.48
C PRO A 511 17.84 -13.62 -3.92
N VAL A 512 16.53 -13.33 -3.77
CA VAL A 512 15.54 -14.33 -3.34
C VAL A 512 15.37 -15.41 -4.41
N TRP A 513 15.27 -15.02 -5.69
CA TRP A 513 15.19 -15.96 -6.80
C TRP A 513 16.43 -16.84 -6.88
N LEU A 514 17.62 -16.25 -6.76
CA LEU A 514 18.92 -16.98 -6.75
C LEU A 514 19.00 -17.96 -5.58
N TYR A 515 18.54 -17.56 -4.39
CA TYR A 515 18.42 -18.46 -3.25
C TYR A 515 17.51 -19.66 -3.55
N LEU A 516 16.31 -19.40 -4.09
CA LEU A 516 15.37 -20.48 -4.45
C LEU A 516 15.98 -21.40 -5.50
N GLN A 517 16.58 -20.83 -6.53
CA GLN A 517 17.23 -21.58 -7.61
C GLN A 517 18.35 -22.47 -7.08
N SER A 518 19.07 -22.06 -6.02
CA SER A 518 20.14 -22.86 -5.43
C SER A 518 19.68 -24.00 -4.52
N HIS A 519 18.44 -23.92 -3.99
CA HIS A 519 17.94 -24.87 -3.00
C HIS A 519 16.72 -25.70 -3.46
N TYR A 520 16.14 -25.35 -4.60
CA TYR A 520 14.90 -25.97 -5.07
C TYR A 520 15.04 -26.47 -6.50
N VAL A 521 14.26 -27.50 -6.81
CA VAL A 521 14.13 -28.06 -8.16
C VAL A 521 12.68 -28.21 -8.54
N THR A 522 12.41 -28.11 -9.82
CA THR A 522 11.09 -28.43 -10.38
C THR A 522 10.78 -29.90 -10.14
N GLU A 523 9.67 -30.14 -9.45
CA GLU A 523 9.10 -31.47 -9.26
C GLU A 523 8.04 -31.77 -10.31
N VAL A 524 7.14 -30.80 -10.54
CA VAL A 524 6.08 -30.89 -11.54
C VAL A 524 5.68 -29.52 -12.04
N GLU A 525 5.25 -29.43 -13.27
CA GLU A 525 4.67 -28.24 -13.89
C GLU A 525 3.17 -28.49 -14.15
N PRO A 526 2.29 -28.17 -13.20
CA PRO A 526 0.86 -28.45 -13.31
C PRO A 526 0.16 -27.61 -14.37
N ALA A 527 0.71 -26.45 -14.70
CA ALA A 527 0.19 -25.54 -15.72
C ALA A 527 1.33 -24.73 -16.35
N THR A 528 1.09 -24.20 -17.54
CA THR A 528 2.05 -23.31 -18.22
C THR A 528 2.40 -22.13 -17.32
N GLY A 529 3.67 -21.94 -17.07
CA GLY A 529 4.19 -20.85 -16.25
C GLY A 529 4.08 -21.06 -14.72
N VAL A 530 3.65 -22.25 -14.28
CA VAL A 530 3.64 -22.63 -12.85
C VAL A 530 4.50 -23.87 -12.66
N ALA A 531 5.50 -23.77 -11.81
CA ALA A 531 6.30 -24.90 -11.39
C ALA A 531 6.13 -25.13 -9.88
N ILE A 532 5.82 -26.38 -9.50
CA ILE A 532 5.97 -26.83 -8.12
C ILE A 532 7.42 -27.21 -7.91
N LEU A 533 8.01 -26.58 -6.93
CA LEU A 533 9.41 -26.76 -6.56
C LEU A 533 9.51 -27.67 -5.34
N ARG A 534 10.47 -28.56 -5.35
CA ARG A 534 10.84 -29.38 -4.18
C ARG A 534 12.22 -28.96 -3.68
N ARG A 535 12.33 -28.80 -2.37
CA ARG A 535 13.63 -28.54 -1.73
C ARG A 535 14.56 -29.74 -1.92
N ASP A 536 15.75 -29.51 -2.41
CA ASP A 536 16.73 -30.54 -2.67
C ASP A 536 18.03 -30.22 -1.93
N GLU A 537 18.19 -30.82 -0.77
CA GLU A 537 19.37 -30.65 0.07
C GLU A 537 20.57 -31.53 -0.37
N SER A 538 20.32 -32.53 -1.22
CA SER A 538 21.36 -33.39 -1.74
C SER A 538 22.11 -32.77 -2.92
N ARG A 539 21.60 -31.69 -3.48
CA ARG A 539 22.25 -31.03 -4.61
C ARG A 539 23.57 -30.39 -4.19
N PRO A 540 24.62 -30.59 -4.98
CA PRO A 540 25.81 -29.78 -4.83
C PRO A 540 25.41 -28.31 -4.97
N ALA A 541 25.86 -27.49 -4.01
CA ALA A 541 25.56 -26.06 -4.04
C ALA A 541 25.83 -25.50 -5.45
N LYS A 542 24.85 -24.85 -6.02
CA LYS A 542 25.01 -24.18 -7.31
C LYS A 542 26.03 -23.05 -7.13
N SER A 543 26.86 -22.86 -8.10
CA SER A 543 27.85 -21.81 -8.08
C SER A 543 27.46 -20.71 -9.05
N GLN A 544 27.71 -19.48 -8.62
CA GLN A 544 27.70 -18.33 -9.50
C GLN A 544 29.13 -18.10 -9.96
N ARG A 545 29.36 -18.04 -11.24
CA ARG A 545 30.62 -17.57 -11.80
C ARG A 545 30.42 -16.14 -12.26
N THR A 546 31.09 -15.20 -11.62
CA THR A 546 31.23 -13.86 -12.14
C THR A 546 32.25 -13.92 -13.26
N LEU A 547 31.77 -13.74 -14.47
CA LEU A 547 32.64 -13.50 -15.63
C LEU A 547 33.14 -12.07 -15.49
N HIS A 548 34.44 -11.88 -15.46
CA HIS A 548 35.10 -10.58 -15.23
C HIS A 548 34.44 -9.41 -15.93
N GLU A 549 34.65 -8.21 -15.33
CA GLU A 549 34.28 -6.91 -15.84
C GLU A 549 34.15 -6.89 -17.36
N LEU A 550 32.90 -6.98 -17.84
CA LEU A 550 32.62 -6.80 -19.25
C LEU A 550 32.91 -5.36 -19.67
N TRP A 551 32.95 -4.45 -18.66
CA TRP A 551 33.20 -3.04 -18.91
C TRP A 551 33.35 -2.17 -17.65
N ARG A 552 34.12 -1.05 -17.76
CA ARG A 552 34.26 0.03 -16.76
C ARG A 552 33.66 1.33 -17.26
N ALA A 553 33.00 2.03 -16.35
CA ALA A 553 32.03 3.08 -16.56
C ALA A 553 32.42 4.35 -17.30
N SER A 554 31.44 4.94 -17.97
CA SER A 554 31.34 6.37 -18.23
C SER A 554 30.09 6.93 -17.52
N ALA A 555 30.19 8.16 -17.05
CA ALA A 555 29.10 8.85 -16.38
C ALA A 555 28.65 10.05 -17.22
N SER A 556 27.34 10.31 -17.26
CA SER A 556 26.80 11.55 -17.78
C SER A 556 25.63 12.05 -16.91
N SER A 557 25.07 13.22 -17.21
CA SER A 557 24.07 13.85 -16.34
C SER A 557 22.74 13.10 -16.30
N ASP A 558 22.30 12.46 -17.36
CA ASP A 558 20.96 11.86 -17.48
C ASP A 558 20.92 10.49 -18.16
N SER A 559 22.06 10.04 -18.65
CA SER A 559 22.23 8.74 -19.29
C SER A 559 23.63 8.18 -19.05
N ALA A 560 23.78 6.87 -19.07
CA ALA A 560 25.08 6.20 -19.05
C ALA A 560 25.09 5.10 -20.13
N TYR A 561 26.20 4.96 -20.80
CA TYR A 561 26.33 4.00 -21.90
C TYR A 561 27.57 3.14 -21.73
N ALA A 562 27.39 1.85 -21.96
CA ALA A 562 28.45 0.87 -21.95
C ALA A 562 28.40 0.01 -23.22
N LYS A 563 29.54 -0.16 -23.86
CA LYS A 563 29.69 -1.08 -24.99
C LYS A 563 30.29 -2.39 -24.50
N ILE A 564 29.66 -3.50 -24.81
CA ILE A 564 30.09 -4.84 -24.46
C ILE A 564 30.74 -5.46 -25.69
N ASP A 565 31.97 -6.00 -25.53
CA ASP A 565 32.63 -6.70 -26.62
C ASP A 565 31.92 -8.03 -26.92
N PRO A 566 31.32 -8.21 -28.09
CA PRO A 566 30.68 -9.46 -28.47
C PRO A 566 31.61 -10.68 -28.42
N ALA A 567 32.90 -10.49 -28.62
CA ALA A 567 33.89 -11.58 -28.54
C ALA A 567 34.09 -12.05 -27.11
N GLN A 568 34.01 -11.14 -26.13
CA GLN A 568 33.99 -11.51 -24.71
C GLN A 568 32.72 -12.27 -24.35
N TRP A 569 31.56 -11.80 -24.84
CA TRP A 569 30.29 -12.51 -24.61
C TRP A 569 30.29 -13.90 -25.23
N ALA A 570 30.78 -14.05 -26.45
CA ALA A 570 30.88 -15.34 -27.13
C ALA A 570 31.84 -16.32 -26.43
N ARG A 571 32.91 -15.77 -25.82
CA ARG A 571 33.89 -16.57 -25.07
C ARG A 571 33.36 -17.00 -23.69
N PHE A 572 32.50 -16.19 -23.09
CA PHE A 572 31.93 -16.41 -21.74
C PHE A 572 30.42 -16.08 -21.77
N PRO A 573 29.58 -16.98 -22.29
CA PRO A 573 28.14 -16.71 -22.37
C PRO A 573 27.56 -16.57 -20.97
N ALA A 574 27.19 -15.35 -20.61
CA ALA A 574 26.56 -15.06 -19.35
C ALA A 574 25.05 -15.40 -19.40
N ASP A 575 24.52 -15.90 -18.31
CA ASP A 575 23.08 -16.10 -18.13
C ASP A 575 22.40 -14.79 -17.70
N PHE A 576 23.11 -13.97 -16.94
CA PHE A 576 22.60 -12.71 -16.37
C PHE A 576 23.63 -11.61 -16.51
N LEU A 577 23.14 -10.39 -16.57
CA LEU A 577 23.96 -9.19 -16.33
C LEU A 577 23.73 -8.70 -14.91
N ARG A 578 24.81 -8.41 -14.23
CA ARG A 578 24.81 -7.75 -12.94
C ARG A 578 25.40 -6.35 -13.12
N LEU A 579 24.57 -5.34 -12.95
CA LEU A 579 24.94 -3.94 -13.08
C LEU A 579 25.13 -3.33 -11.70
N LYS A 580 26.25 -2.65 -11.48
CA LYS A 580 26.41 -1.72 -10.37
C LYS A 580 26.15 -0.32 -10.91
N ILE A 581 25.07 0.29 -10.46
CA ILE A 581 24.65 1.61 -10.92
C ILE A 581 24.59 2.58 -9.75
N ARG A 582 24.98 3.82 -10.00
CA ARG A 582 24.85 4.90 -9.04
C ARG A 582 23.94 5.97 -9.62
N THR A 583 22.99 6.43 -8.81
CA THR A 583 22.13 7.53 -9.16
C THR A 583 22.26 8.66 -8.12
N ASP A 584 22.19 9.91 -8.57
CA ASP A 584 22.12 11.09 -7.70
C ASP A 584 20.97 11.98 -8.16
N TYR A 585 20.10 12.35 -7.24
CA TYR A 585 18.91 13.14 -7.52
C TYR A 585 18.93 14.45 -6.73
N SER A 586 18.15 15.42 -7.18
CA SER A 586 17.80 16.56 -6.35
C SER A 586 16.87 16.13 -5.21
N PRO A 587 17.00 16.64 -3.98
CA PRO A 587 16.11 16.29 -2.85
C PRO A 587 14.61 16.42 -3.14
N PHE A 588 14.24 17.15 -4.20
CA PHE A 588 12.85 17.30 -4.63
C PHE A 588 12.17 15.99 -5.02
N TRP A 589 12.92 14.93 -5.38
CA TRP A 589 12.32 13.62 -5.65
C TRP A 589 11.57 13.05 -4.44
N ARG A 590 11.97 13.45 -3.22
CA ARG A 590 11.32 13.03 -1.97
C ARG A 590 9.95 13.67 -1.77
N ILE A 591 9.70 14.79 -2.42
CA ILE A 591 8.41 15.50 -2.37
C ILE A 591 7.54 15.13 -3.58
N LEU A 592 8.16 15.06 -4.76
CA LEU A 592 7.54 14.66 -6.01
C LEU A 592 7.71 13.15 -6.23
N LYS A 593 8.29 12.74 -7.34
CA LYS A 593 8.69 11.35 -7.59
C LYS A 593 9.95 11.31 -8.46
N PRO A 594 10.76 10.24 -8.37
CA PRO A 594 11.90 10.10 -9.27
C PRO A 594 11.43 9.74 -10.69
N SER A 595 12.20 10.11 -11.69
CA SER A 595 12.12 9.53 -13.02
C SER A 595 12.45 8.04 -12.97
N ALA A 596 11.80 7.24 -13.80
CA ALA A 596 12.14 5.82 -13.91
C ALA A 596 13.49 5.67 -14.62
N VAL A 597 14.33 4.79 -14.11
CA VAL A 597 15.59 4.41 -14.77
C VAL A 597 15.33 3.16 -15.59
N PHE A 598 15.69 3.20 -16.87
CA PHE A 598 15.58 2.08 -17.79
C PHE A 598 16.97 1.64 -18.25
N ALA A 599 17.16 0.32 -18.36
CA ALA A 599 18.25 -0.25 -19.10
C ALA A 599 17.75 -0.65 -20.49
N VAL A 600 18.42 -0.18 -21.52
CA VAL A 600 18.21 -0.58 -22.90
C VAL A 600 19.39 -1.46 -23.31
N LEU A 601 19.12 -2.75 -23.50
CA LEU A 601 20.10 -3.72 -23.98
C LEU A 601 19.99 -3.80 -25.49
N GLN A 602 21.10 -3.63 -26.21
CA GLN A 602 21.18 -3.94 -27.64
C GLN A 602 21.72 -5.35 -27.80
N LEU A 603 21.11 -6.12 -28.66
CA LEU A 603 21.51 -7.50 -28.94
C LEU A 603 22.20 -7.61 -30.31
N ALA A 604 23.01 -8.62 -30.48
CA ALA A 604 23.82 -8.80 -31.70
C ALA A 604 22.98 -9.08 -32.96
N ASP A 605 21.74 -9.50 -32.82
CA ASP A 605 20.77 -9.67 -33.90
C ASP A 605 20.07 -8.37 -34.32
N GLY A 606 20.44 -7.25 -33.70
CA GLY A 606 19.81 -5.94 -33.91
C GLY A 606 18.55 -5.68 -33.11
N SER A 607 18.07 -6.66 -32.39
CA SER A 607 16.94 -6.46 -31.44
C SER A 607 17.37 -5.71 -30.20
N SER A 608 16.40 -5.13 -29.48
CA SER A 608 16.65 -4.47 -28.21
C SER A 608 15.65 -4.92 -27.15
N LYS A 609 16.11 -4.99 -25.88
CA LYS A 609 15.26 -5.18 -24.71
C LYS A 609 15.34 -3.93 -23.82
N MET A 610 14.21 -3.39 -23.47
CA MET A 610 14.11 -2.31 -22.48
C MET A 610 13.54 -2.87 -21.16
N ALA A 611 14.18 -2.56 -20.06
CA ALA A 611 13.78 -3.00 -18.75
C ALA A 611 13.80 -1.81 -17.78
N ARG A 612 12.70 -1.57 -17.05
CA ARG A 612 12.67 -0.61 -15.96
C ARG A 612 13.40 -1.20 -14.76
N LEU A 613 14.31 -0.45 -14.20
CA LEU A 613 15.16 -0.90 -13.10
C LEU A 613 14.59 -0.54 -11.73
N ALA A 614 14.83 -1.41 -10.76
CA ALA A 614 14.59 -1.15 -9.36
C ALA A 614 15.76 -0.36 -8.75
N ALA A 615 16.01 0.85 -9.28
CA ALA A 615 17.10 1.71 -8.84
C ALA A 615 16.63 2.68 -7.75
N GLU A 616 17.26 2.62 -6.59
CA GLU A 616 17.00 3.53 -5.49
C GLU A 616 17.68 4.87 -5.73
N PRO A 617 16.97 6.01 -5.65
CA PRO A 617 17.58 7.33 -5.77
C PRO A 617 18.64 7.58 -4.69
N ASP A 618 19.75 8.22 -5.08
CA ASP A 618 20.89 8.57 -4.21
C ASP A 618 21.62 7.35 -3.61
N HIS A 619 21.57 6.21 -4.32
CA HIS A 619 22.16 4.95 -3.87
C HIS A 619 23.07 4.32 -4.93
N LEU A 620 23.91 3.37 -4.48
CA LEU A 620 24.68 2.46 -5.34
C LEU A 620 23.98 1.10 -5.30
N ASP A 621 23.29 0.76 -6.37
CA ASP A 621 22.50 -0.46 -6.46
C ASP A 621 23.21 -1.56 -7.25
N GLU A 622 23.02 -2.79 -6.84
CA GLU A 622 23.35 -3.98 -7.61
C GLU A 622 22.07 -4.55 -8.23
N ILE A 623 21.93 -4.40 -9.55
CA ILE A 623 20.73 -4.78 -10.28
C ILE A 623 21.03 -5.94 -11.23
N TRP A 624 20.19 -6.95 -11.20
CA TRP A 624 20.26 -8.12 -12.03
C TRP A 624 19.30 -8.03 -13.19
N ILE A 625 19.77 -8.29 -14.39
CA ILE A 625 18.97 -8.31 -15.62
C ILE A 625 19.12 -9.66 -16.30
N TYR A 626 18.00 -10.28 -16.61
CA TYR A 626 17.95 -11.41 -17.51
C TYR A 626 17.78 -10.86 -18.94
N PRO A 627 18.75 -11.05 -19.87
CA PRO A 627 18.73 -10.37 -21.17
C PRO A 627 17.61 -10.82 -22.10
N TRP A 628 17.04 -12.00 -21.84
CA TRP A 628 16.00 -12.59 -22.68
C TRP A 628 14.62 -12.54 -22.05
N SER A 629 13.67 -13.35 -22.56
CA SER A 629 12.32 -13.42 -21.99
C SER A 629 12.34 -14.06 -20.59
N GLU A 630 11.83 -13.34 -19.59
CA GLU A 630 11.78 -13.80 -18.19
C GLU A 630 10.83 -14.99 -17.99
N ALA A 631 9.94 -15.25 -18.97
CA ALA A 631 9.14 -16.48 -19.01
C ALA A 631 10.00 -17.75 -18.99
N ASN A 632 11.26 -17.66 -19.39
CA ASN A 632 12.19 -18.81 -19.41
C ASN A 632 12.92 -19.03 -18.08
N LEU A 633 12.78 -18.13 -17.10
CA LEU A 633 13.49 -18.24 -15.82
C LEU A 633 13.12 -19.52 -15.04
N HIS A 634 11.92 -20.09 -15.25
CA HIS A 634 11.52 -21.37 -14.65
C HIS A 634 12.43 -22.53 -15.05
N ASN A 635 13.06 -22.47 -16.23
CA ASN A 635 13.96 -23.52 -16.71
C ASN A 635 15.17 -23.74 -15.79
N TYR A 636 15.61 -22.68 -15.08
CA TYR A 636 16.75 -22.78 -14.16
C TYR A 636 16.45 -23.61 -12.90
N PHE A 637 15.19 -23.95 -12.66
CA PHE A 637 14.80 -24.88 -11.62
C PHE A 637 14.82 -26.34 -12.08
N GLN A 638 14.97 -26.60 -13.39
CA GLN A 638 15.05 -27.98 -13.91
C GLN A 638 16.24 -28.74 -13.32
N PRO A 639 16.08 -30.05 -13.03
CA PRO A 639 17.16 -30.89 -12.55
C PRO A 639 18.37 -30.93 -13.49
N ASP A 640 18.12 -30.93 -14.78
CA ASP A 640 19.13 -31.02 -15.83
C ASP A 640 19.59 -29.61 -16.27
N PRO A 641 20.86 -29.25 -16.04
CA PRO A 641 21.40 -27.96 -16.46
C PRO A 641 21.35 -27.71 -17.97
N SER A 642 21.29 -28.74 -18.79
CA SER A 642 21.17 -28.59 -20.25
C SER A 642 19.86 -27.95 -20.67
N ARG A 643 18.84 -27.97 -19.78
CA ARG A 643 17.53 -27.34 -19.98
C ARG A 643 17.43 -25.92 -19.43
N TRP A 644 18.46 -25.40 -18.81
CA TRP A 644 18.38 -24.08 -18.17
C TRP A 644 18.31 -22.94 -19.18
N ARG A 645 19.01 -23.10 -20.29
CA ARG A 645 19.00 -22.07 -21.34
C ARG A 645 17.87 -22.32 -22.33
N PRO A 646 17.24 -21.25 -22.86
CA PRO A 646 16.29 -21.43 -23.96
C PRO A 646 16.91 -22.29 -25.06
N ALA A 647 16.14 -23.24 -25.59
CA ALA A 647 16.59 -24.13 -26.65
C ALA A 647 16.93 -23.32 -27.93
N GLY A 648 18.22 -23.14 -28.16
CA GLY A 648 18.72 -22.51 -29.38
C GLY A 648 20.22 -22.21 -29.25
N PRO A 649 21.05 -22.61 -30.20
CA PRO A 649 22.49 -22.44 -30.13
C PRO A 649 22.95 -20.98 -30.22
N ASN A 650 22.04 -20.03 -30.49
CA ASN A 650 22.36 -18.64 -30.82
C ASN A 650 21.48 -17.65 -30.09
N LEU A 651 21.50 -17.67 -28.75
CA LEU A 651 20.98 -16.50 -28.04
C LEU A 651 21.84 -15.29 -28.40
N PRO A 652 21.23 -14.20 -28.89
CA PRO A 652 22.00 -13.04 -29.32
C PRO A 652 22.77 -12.46 -28.14
N ALA A 653 24.06 -12.21 -28.36
CA ALA A 653 24.93 -11.56 -27.38
C ALA A 653 24.45 -10.13 -27.09
N VAL A 654 24.62 -9.68 -25.86
CA VAL A 654 24.43 -8.26 -25.55
C VAL A 654 25.64 -7.49 -26.05
N THR A 655 25.41 -6.47 -26.86
CA THR A 655 26.45 -5.63 -27.48
C THR A 655 26.62 -4.29 -26.78
N SER A 656 25.57 -3.80 -26.15
CA SER A 656 25.64 -2.59 -25.30
C SER A 656 24.53 -2.53 -24.27
N VAL A 657 24.79 -1.77 -23.22
CA VAL A 657 23.86 -1.39 -22.20
C VAL A 657 23.79 0.13 -22.15
N GLU A 658 22.63 0.70 -22.28
CA GLU A 658 22.39 2.12 -22.10
C GLU A 658 21.41 2.31 -20.94
N LEU A 659 21.76 3.13 -19.96
CA LEU A 659 20.85 3.60 -18.93
C LEU A 659 20.24 4.92 -19.36
N ARG A 660 18.94 5.03 -19.22
CA ARG A 660 18.18 6.27 -19.46
C ARG A 660 17.25 6.55 -18.30
N ALA A 661 17.22 7.80 -17.84
CA ALA A 661 16.17 8.28 -16.97
C ALA A 661 15.03 8.84 -17.81
N GLU A 662 13.87 8.23 -17.70
CA GLU A 662 12.67 8.69 -18.38
C GLU A 662 11.67 9.25 -17.37
N PRO A 663 11.20 10.49 -17.57
CA PRO A 663 10.19 11.05 -16.69
C PRO A 663 8.88 10.27 -16.84
N LEU A 664 8.34 9.79 -15.73
CA LEU A 664 7.03 9.13 -15.71
C LEU A 664 5.93 10.11 -16.11
N ASP A 665 6.07 11.37 -15.69
CA ASP A 665 5.24 12.52 -16.07
C ASP A 665 5.94 13.84 -15.72
N ARG A 666 5.20 14.96 -15.84
CA ARG A 666 5.72 16.31 -15.56
C ARG A 666 6.12 16.57 -14.10
N LEU A 667 5.75 15.69 -13.17
CA LEU A 667 6.12 15.77 -11.75
C LEU A 667 7.34 14.91 -11.42
N SER A 668 7.91 14.24 -12.41
CA SER A 668 9.10 13.43 -12.23
C SER A 668 10.35 14.29 -12.15
N VAL A 669 11.19 14.00 -11.17
CA VAL A 669 12.50 14.64 -10.99
C VAL A 669 13.55 13.79 -11.69
N SER A 670 14.26 14.35 -12.65
CA SER A 670 15.36 13.68 -13.32
C SER A 670 16.58 13.59 -12.39
N PRO A 671 17.38 12.54 -12.51
CA PRO A 671 18.65 12.46 -11.81
C PRO A 671 19.59 13.58 -12.27
N ARG A 672 20.45 14.02 -11.38
CA ARG A 672 21.57 14.91 -11.70
C ARG A 672 22.71 14.14 -12.34
N PHE A 673 22.76 12.85 -12.01
CA PHE A 673 23.84 11.98 -12.41
C PHE A 673 23.40 10.52 -12.42
N ILE A 674 23.76 9.80 -13.47
CA ILE A 674 23.65 8.33 -13.56
C ILE A 674 25.00 7.80 -13.98
N ALA A 675 25.50 6.76 -13.30
CA ALA A 675 26.70 6.04 -13.68
C ALA A 675 26.45 4.54 -13.67
N ILE A 676 27.11 3.87 -14.60
CA ILE A 676 27.37 2.42 -14.52
C ILE A 676 28.76 2.28 -13.91
N GLU A 677 28.90 1.72 -12.74
CA GLU A 677 30.20 1.51 -12.13
C GLU A 677 30.85 0.21 -12.58
N SER A 678 30.06 -0.84 -12.78
CA SER A 678 30.51 -2.09 -13.40
C SER A 678 29.38 -2.84 -14.08
N ILE A 679 29.72 -3.66 -15.06
CA ILE A 679 28.85 -4.67 -15.66
C ILE A 679 29.57 -6.00 -15.58
N ASP A 680 28.96 -6.94 -14.89
CA ASP A 680 29.46 -8.30 -14.78
C ASP A 680 28.52 -9.25 -15.53
N GLY A 681 29.09 -10.16 -16.30
CA GLY A 681 28.35 -11.33 -16.78
C GLY A 681 28.35 -12.41 -15.69
N VAL A 682 27.22 -13.01 -15.44
CA VAL A 682 27.10 -14.09 -14.45
C VAL A 682 26.56 -15.33 -15.10
N GLU A 683 27.27 -16.43 -14.95
CA GLU A 683 26.87 -17.77 -15.38
C GLU A 683 26.45 -18.59 -14.16
N LEU A 684 25.31 -19.28 -14.25
CA LEU A 684 24.88 -20.23 -13.23
C LEU A 684 25.33 -21.63 -13.63
N GLY A 685 25.85 -22.38 -12.68
CA GLY A 685 26.31 -23.73 -12.89
C GLY A 685 26.14 -24.63 -11.66
N LEU A 686 26.15 -25.95 -11.87
CA LEU A 686 26.31 -26.90 -10.78
C LEU A 686 27.80 -27.11 -10.49
N ARG A 687 28.21 -27.15 -9.22
CA ARG A 687 29.61 -27.38 -8.84
C ARG A 687 30.24 -28.62 -9.48
N SER A 688 29.44 -29.66 -9.72
CA SER A 688 29.91 -30.90 -10.35
C SER A 688 30.32 -30.74 -11.81
N HIS A 689 29.88 -29.67 -12.49
CA HIS A 689 30.20 -29.38 -13.89
C HIS A 689 31.22 -28.25 -14.05
N LEU A 690 31.70 -27.67 -12.91
CA LEU A 690 32.69 -26.62 -12.95
C LEU A 690 34.08 -27.21 -13.13
N ARG A 691 34.86 -26.66 -14.05
CA ARG A 691 36.26 -27.00 -14.18
C ARG A 691 37.03 -26.60 -12.91
N SER A 692 38.11 -27.33 -12.61
CA SER A 692 38.94 -27.14 -11.40
C SER A 692 39.58 -25.77 -11.25
N ASP A 693 39.56 -24.95 -12.32
CA ASP A 693 40.11 -23.59 -12.39
C ASP A 693 39.19 -22.48 -11.93
N TRP A 694 37.96 -22.81 -11.55
CA TRP A 694 37.00 -21.83 -11.01
C TRP A 694 37.27 -21.59 -9.52
N ARG A 695 37.86 -20.42 -9.21
CA ARG A 695 38.01 -19.95 -7.83
C ARG A 695 36.75 -19.18 -7.43
N PHE A 696 36.22 -19.52 -6.27
CA PHE A 696 35.02 -18.90 -5.66
C PHE A 696 35.38 -17.59 -4.99
#